data_41e79e377fdbff2adc1e26e41d42238e
#
_entry.id   41e79e377fdbff2adc1e26e41d42238e
#
_cell.length_a   1.000
_cell.length_b   1.000
_cell.length_c   1.000
_cell.angle_alpha   90.00
_cell.angle_beta   90.00
_cell.angle_gamma   90.00
#
_symmetry.space_group_name_H-M   'P 1'
#
loop_
_entity.id
_entity.type
_entity.pdbx_description
1 polymer ?
#
loop_
_entity_poly.entity_id
_entity_poly.type
_entity_poly.pdbx_seq_one_letter_code
_entity_poly.pdbx_strand_id
1 'polypeptide(L)'
;MTELYEKSLRKLELDNVLAQLADCANSADGQDRCRALLPLDDAEEIRLLQQQTTAACGMIVRKGAPGFHELKPVAASLERADRGGCLTPVELLRIAGVLRCIRNVKAYYSEDGEPTVLDVYFQELSPNRYLEEKITNSILSEEEIADAASSELADIRRHMRIQSAKVKDSLQKIISSPSFSKYLRDPIITLRGDRYVVPVKSEYKSEIPGLVHDVSSTGSTFFIEPMSAVNANNALRELLIREKKEIERILAALSAEAASFREGICHSYEMLVQLDCIFARARLSHKMDGMEPEIRTNASLELVRARHPLIDRKKVVPVSLRLGSDFDTLIITGPNTGGKTVTLKTIGLLTLMAECGLHIPADHGSAISVFRQVLADIGDEQSIEQSLSTFSAHMKNIVDIVADCDRDTLVLFDELGAGTDPAEGAALANALIEFCRQCGSRVAATTHYAELKLYAMRTEGVMNASCEFDVETLRPTYRLLIGIPGKSNAFAISRRLGLPEPIIDKAKSLVNENDRNFEDVLNQLEQQRQQMEAAKLEAERLRQETEQMKEKSEAYYAEIKREREKAVRAARAEAQSIIDDARRTSNEVADELKQLRKQLRDNADVQGSNAKQTELRRRLNEAEDRLAGHDDTPKPRPQAARAIRVGDTVELVRFGTRASVLAINKDGSYLLQAGIMKVTAQPDEVYLIEETKQQAKKIIERSQRAFRSAGASTELDLRGMSADEAIATLDIFLDNAMMANLASVRIIHGKGTGVLRKAVQDELKRNRCVKRYRLGVYGEGEDGVTIAELA
;
A
#
# COMPACT_ATOMS: atom_id res chain seq x y z
N MET A 1 32.08 -4.14 -16.75
CA MET A 1 31.29 -2.90 -16.77
C MET A 1 32.14 -1.77 -17.30
N THR A 2 31.65 -0.93 -18.21
CA THR A 2 32.43 0.19 -18.78
C THR A 2 32.41 1.38 -17.80
N GLU A 3 33.43 2.26 -17.85
CA GLU A 3 33.46 3.48 -17.02
C GLU A 3 32.24 4.37 -17.26
N LEU A 4 31.76 4.42 -18.51
CA LEU A 4 30.54 5.12 -18.90
C LEU A 4 29.30 4.58 -18.17
N TYR A 5 29.16 3.24 -18.09
CA TYR A 5 28.02 2.63 -17.41
C TYR A 5 28.06 2.91 -15.91
N GLU A 6 29.21 2.81 -15.26
CA GLU A 6 29.35 3.18 -13.83
C GLU A 6 28.97 4.64 -13.56
N LYS A 7 29.36 5.57 -14.46
CA LYS A 7 28.93 6.96 -14.37
C LYS A 7 27.41 7.09 -14.48
N SER A 8 26.79 6.32 -15.37
CA SER A 8 25.33 6.34 -15.55
C SER A 8 24.61 5.80 -14.32
N LEU A 9 25.11 4.72 -13.66
CA LEU A 9 24.55 4.21 -12.41
C LEU A 9 24.54 5.28 -11.30
N ARG A 10 25.63 6.04 -11.16
CA ARG A 10 25.72 7.14 -10.18
C ARG A 10 24.81 8.31 -10.52
N LYS A 11 24.73 8.72 -11.81
CA LYS A 11 23.80 9.78 -12.25
C LYS A 11 22.34 9.41 -11.99
N LEU A 12 22.00 8.13 -12.12
CA LEU A 12 20.66 7.61 -11.82
C LEU A 12 20.44 7.32 -10.34
N GLU A 13 21.44 7.56 -9.47
CA GLU A 13 21.35 7.43 -8.01
C GLU A 13 21.02 6.01 -7.52
N LEU A 14 21.48 4.97 -8.24
CA LEU A 14 21.31 3.58 -7.81
C LEU A 14 22.00 3.32 -6.47
N ASP A 15 23.16 3.91 -6.23
CA ASP A 15 23.91 3.85 -4.98
C ASP A 15 23.10 4.31 -3.77
N ASN A 16 22.27 5.35 -3.92
CA ASN A 16 21.37 5.81 -2.85
C ASN A 16 20.27 4.79 -2.55
N VAL A 17 19.76 4.07 -3.54
CA VAL A 17 18.79 2.98 -3.32
C VAL A 17 19.46 1.78 -2.67
N LEU A 18 20.67 1.40 -3.12
CA LEU A 18 21.43 0.31 -2.51
C LEU A 18 21.87 0.63 -1.07
N ALA A 19 22.13 1.90 -0.74
CA ALA A 19 22.34 2.34 0.63
C ALA A 19 21.07 2.13 1.49
N GLN A 20 19.89 2.53 0.98
CA GLN A 20 18.62 2.25 1.68
C GLN A 20 18.33 0.75 1.82
N LEU A 21 18.74 -0.07 0.85
CA LEU A 21 18.66 -1.52 0.93
C LEU A 21 19.57 -2.07 2.03
N ALA A 22 20.82 -1.59 2.09
CA ALA A 22 21.77 -1.98 3.12
C ALA A 22 21.27 -1.65 4.53
N ASP A 23 20.60 -0.51 4.71
CA ASP A 23 19.95 -0.15 5.98
C ASP A 23 18.83 -1.12 6.39
N CYS A 24 18.30 -1.88 5.44
CA CYS A 24 17.32 -2.93 5.69
C CYS A 24 17.95 -4.27 6.07
N ALA A 25 19.26 -4.50 5.86
CA ALA A 25 19.96 -5.70 6.29
C ALA A 25 20.37 -5.60 7.77
N ASN A 26 20.41 -6.75 8.46
CA ASN A 26 20.72 -6.80 9.89
C ASN A 26 22.21 -7.03 10.18
N SER A 27 22.92 -7.75 9.31
CA SER A 27 24.33 -8.09 9.44
C SER A 27 25.22 -7.14 8.64
N ALA A 28 26.46 -6.94 9.09
CA ALA A 28 27.43 -6.11 8.36
C ALA A 28 27.73 -6.67 6.97
N ASP A 29 27.98 -7.99 6.88
CA ASP A 29 28.28 -8.65 5.61
C ASP A 29 27.05 -8.64 4.66
N GLY A 30 25.83 -8.71 5.23
CA GLY A 30 24.59 -8.53 4.48
C GLY A 30 24.43 -7.11 3.94
N GLN A 31 24.79 -6.09 4.73
CA GLN A 31 24.81 -4.70 4.29
C GLN A 31 25.81 -4.48 3.16
N ASP A 32 27.02 -5.02 3.29
CA ASP A 32 28.06 -4.88 2.27
C ASP A 32 27.67 -5.62 0.99
N ARG A 33 27.05 -6.80 1.09
CA ARG A 33 26.49 -7.52 -0.06
C ARG A 33 25.37 -6.73 -0.74
N CYS A 34 24.49 -6.08 0.02
CA CYS A 34 23.44 -5.21 -0.52
C CYS A 34 24.03 -4.01 -1.28
N ARG A 35 25.09 -3.38 -0.77
CA ARG A 35 25.78 -2.27 -1.45
C ARG A 35 26.51 -2.70 -2.71
N ALA A 36 26.96 -3.94 -2.76
CA ALA A 36 27.70 -4.52 -3.87
C ALA A 36 26.83 -5.10 -4.99
N LEU A 37 25.49 -4.98 -4.89
CA LEU A 37 24.59 -5.43 -5.94
C LEU A 37 24.83 -4.64 -7.23
N LEU A 38 24.81 -5.35 -8.35
CA LEU A 38 24.95 -4.79 -9.68
C LEU A 38 23.79 -5.23 -10.54
N PRO A 39 23.33 -4.40 -11.49
CA PRO A 39 22.34 -4.80 -12.47
C PRO A 39 22.82 -5.99 -13.29
N LEU A 40 21.96 -6.98 -13.50
CA LEU A 40 22.22 -8.17 -14.31
C LEU A 40 21.62 -7.98 -15.70
N ASP A 41 22.15 -8.71 -16.66
CA ASP A 41 21.71 -8.73 -18.06
C ASP A 41 21.11 -10.08 -18.49
N ASP A 42 21.00 -11.05 -17.57
CA ASP A 42 20.31 -12.32 -17.79
C ASP A 42 18.89 -12.30 -17.21
N ALA A 43 17.91 -12.46 -18.09
CA ALA A 43 16.50 -12.41 -17.73
C ALA A 43 16.09 -13.53 -16.76
N GLU A 44 16.69 -14.74 -16.84
CA GLU A 44 16.33 -15.84 -15.95
C GLU A 44 16.89 -15.62 -14.55
N GLU A 45 18.13 -15.12 -14.46
CA GLU A 45 18.72 -14.76 -13.17
C GLU A 45 17.93 -13.64 -12.50
N ILE A 46 17.53 -12.60 -13.26
CA ILE A 46 16.73 -11.50 -12.75
C ILE A 46 15.36 -12.02 -12.25
N ARG A 47 14.68 -12.88 -13.00
CA ARG A 47 13.41 -13.49 -12.57
C ARG A 47 13.57 -14.28 -11.28
N LEU A 48 14.66 -15.06 -11.16
CA LEU A 48 14.95 -15.78 -9.92
C LEU A 48 15.12 -14.83 -8.74
N LEU A 49 15.88 -13.73 -8.92
CA LEU A 49 16.05 -12.72 -7.87
C LEU A 49 14.74 -12.04 -7.49
N GLN A 50 13.86 -11.74 -8.46
CA GLN A 50 12.54 -11.18 -8.21
C GLN A 50 11.65 -12.17 -7.43
N GLN A 51 11.63 -13.43 -7.84
CA GLN A 51 10.90 -14.51 -7.15
C GLN A 51 11.39 -14.70 -5.72
N GLN A 52 12.70 -14.62 -5.47
CA GLN A 52 13.26 -14.65 -4.11
C GLN A 52 12.72 -13.51 -3.26
N THR A 53 12.68 -12.30 -3.83
CA THR A 53 12.17 -11.12 -3.14
C THR A 53 10.68 -11.26 -2.83
N THR A 54 9.87 -11.74 -3.79
CA THR A 54 8.43 -12.01 -3.61
C THR A 54 8.18 -13.09 -2.56
N ALA A 55 8.94 -14.19 -2.61
CA ALA A 55 8.82 -15.25 -1.61
C ALA A 55 9.13 -14.73 -0.19
N ALA A 56 10.20 -13.94 -0.04
CA ALA A 56 10.55 -13.32 1.24
C ALA A 56 9.47 -12.32 1.71
N CYS A 57 8.88 -11.51 0.80
CA CYS A 57 7.74 -10.65 1.11
C CYS A 57 6.55 -11.46 1.67
N GLY A 58 6.21 -12.56 1.02
CA GLY A 58 5.15 -13.46 1.47
C GLY A 58 5.44 -14.09 2.84
N MET A 59 6.70 -14.45 3.12
CA MET A 59 7.12 -14.97 4.42
C MET A 59 7.02 -13.89 5.51
N ILE A 60 7.45 -12.65 5.23
CA ILE A 60 7.35 -11.52 6.17
C ILE A 60 5.90 -11.26 6.57
N VAL A 61 4.99 -11.26 5.62
CA VAL A 61 3.56 -11.02 5.88
C VAL A 61 2.95 -12.11 6.75
N ARG A 62 3.36 -13.38 6.55
CA ARG A 62 2.80 -14.53 7.29
C ARG A 62 3.38 -14.72 8.69
N LYS A 63 4.69 -14.53 8.85
CA LYS A 63 5.44 -14.93 10.06
C LYS A 63 6.33 -13.82 10.64
N GLY A 64 6.38 -12.64 10.03
CA GLY A 64 7.40 -11.62 10.31
C GLY A 64 8.76 -11.97 9.70
N ALA A 65 9.73 -11.07 9.80
CA ALA A 65 11.08 -11.34 9.28
C ALA A 65 11.91 -12.18 10.28
N PRO A 66 12.76 -13.12 9.81
CA PRO A 66 13.72 -13.79 10.68
C PRO A 66 14.76 -12.82 11.23
N GLY A 67 15.33 -13.14 12.40
CA GLY A 67 16.35 -12.30 13.05
C GLY A 67 17.76 -12.71 12.68
N PHE A 68 18.59 -11.75 12.22
CA PHE A 68 19.99 -11.93 11.86
C PHE A 68 20.95 -11.11 12.76
N HIS A 69 20.49 -10.66 13.92
CA HIS A 69 21.26 -9.70 14.77
C HIS A 69 22.57 -10.24 15.34
N GLU A 70 22.68 -11.57 15.50
CA GLU A 70 23.88 -12.22 16.02
C GLU A 70 24.84 -12.69 14.91
N LEU A 71 24.53 -12.38 13.64
CA LEU A 71 25.33 -12.77 12.51
C LEU A 71 26.56 -11.86 12.39
N LYS A 72 27.70 -12.35 12.88
CA LYS A 72 29.00 -11.68 12.85
C LYS A 72 30.03 -12.54 12.13
N PRO A 73 31.01 -11.97 11.41
CA PRO A 73 32.01 -12.74 10.68
C PRO A 73 32.84 -13.63 11.62
N VAL A 74 32.93 -14.91 11.30
CA VAL A 74 33.62 -15.93 12.07
C VAL A 74 34.66 -16.73 11.28
N ALA A 75 34.69 -16.57 9.96
CA ALA A 75 35.53 -17.37 9.07
C ALA A 75 37.04 -17.28 9.43
N ALA A 76 37.58 -16.06 9.63
CA ALA A 76 38.99 -15.88 10.00
C ALA A 76 39.34 -16.48 11.35
N SER A 77 38.42 -16.44 12.32
CA SER A 77 38.63 -17.09 13.63
C SER A 77 38.64 -18.61 13.50
N LEU A 78 37.70 -19.18 12.74
CA LEU A 78 37.64 -20.63 12.50
C LEU A 78 38.86 -21.13 11.71
N GLU A 79 39.33 -20.35 10.73
CA GLU A 79 40.57 -20.71 9.97
C GLU A 79 41.79 -20.68 10.90
N ARG A 80 41.91 -19.72 11.81
CA ARG A 80 42.98 -19.67 12.82
C ARG A 80 42.91 -20.86 13.77
N ALA A 81 41.74 -21.26 14.21
CA ALA A 81 41.53 -22.42 15.05
C ALA A 81 41.88 -23.72 14.32
N ASP A 82 41.56 -23.86 13.05
CA ASP A 82 41.86 -25.00 12.22
C ASP A 82 43.40 -25.21 12.06
N ARG A 83 44.16 -24.10 12.07
CA ARG A 83 45.64 -24.10 12.10
C ARG A 83 46.20 -24.33 13.51
N GLY A 84 45.38 -24.69 14.48
CA GLY A 84 45.80 -24.96 15.86
C GLY A 84 45.88 -23.72 16.76
N GLY A 85 45.38 -22.56 16.33
CA GLY A 85 45.32 -21.33 17.16
C GLY A 85 44.21 -21.42 18.19
N CYS A 86 44.50 -20.89 19.40
CA CYS A 86 43.49 -20.75 20.46
C CYS A 86 42.62 -19.50 20.23
N LEU A 87 41.30 -19.63 20.28
CA LEU A 87 40.35 -18.55 20.17
C LEU A 87 40.10 -17.88 21.53
N THR A 88 39.83 -16.59 21.50
CA THR A 88 39.43 -15.85 22.70
C THR A 88 37.98 -16.15 23.08
N PRO A 89 37.52 -15.87 24.31
CA PRO A 89 36.14 -15.98 24.71
C PRO A 89 35.18 -15.21 23.79
N VAL A 90 35.55 -13.99 23.36
CA VAL A 90 34.78 -13.16 22.42
C VAL A 90 34.54 -13.84 21.10
N GLU A 91 35.56 -14.48 20.52
CA GLU A 91 35.47 -15.18 19.24
C GLU A 91 34.60 -16.44 19.33
N LEU A 92 34.74 -17.18 20.43
CA LEU A 92 33.92 -18.37 20.69
C LEU A 92 32.44 -17.99 20.91
N LEU A 93 32.16 -16.91 21.65
CA LEU A 93 30.80 -16.39 21.83
C LEU A 93 30.19 -15.89 20.50
N ARG A 94 31.01 -15.31 19.60
CA ARG A 94 30.55 -14.96 18.24
C ARG A 94 30.16 -16.20 17.45
N ILE A 95 30.97 -17.27 17.52
CA ILE A 95 30.64 -18.55 16.88
C ILE A 95 29.34 -19.11 17.47
N ALA A 96 29.17 -19.10 18.79
CA ALA A 96 27.91 -19.53 19.44
C ALA A 96 26.71 -18.68 18.99
N GLY A 97 26.90 -17.35 18.83
CA GLY A 97 25.87 -16.46 18.27
C GLY A 97 25.47 -16.84 16.87
N VAL A 98 26.44 -17.13 16.00
CA VAL A 98 26.17 -17.61 14.62
C VAL A 98 25.43 -18.94 14.64
N LEU A 99 25.83 -19.90 15.46
CA LEU A 99 25.16 -21.20 15.60
C LEU A 99 23.71 -21.03 16.08
N ARG A 100 23.47 -20.13 17.01
CA ARG A 100 22.12 -19.74 17.47
C ARG A 100 21.30 -19.15 16.35
N CYS A 101 21.89 -18.25 15.57
CA CYS A 101 21.26 -17.66 14.40
C CYS A 101 20.87 -18.75 13.38
N ILE A 102 21.77 -19.66 13.04
CA ILE A 102 21.51 -20.80 12.15
C ILE A 102 20.32 -21.62 12.66
N ARG A 103 20.30 -21.98 13.94
CA ARG A 103 19.20 -22.73 14.56
C ARG A 103 17.87 -22.00 14.51
N ASN A 104 17.88 -20.71 14.83
CA ASN A 104 16.66 -19.89 14.86
C ASN A 104 16.09 -19.66 13.45
N VAL A 105 16.94 -19.40 12.45
CA VAL A 105 16.52 -19.22 11.07
C VAL A 105 16.05 -20.54 10.46
N LYS A 106 16.70 -21.65 10.80
CA LYS A 106 16.21 -22.99 10.40
C LYS A 106 14.85 -23.32 11.02
N ALA A 107 14.63 -22.97 12.30
CA ALA A 107 13.36 -23.16 12.97
C ALA A 107 12.24 -22.22 12.47
N TYR A 108 12.60 -21.05 11.93
CA TYR A 108 11.66 -20.13 11.29
C TYR A 108 11.08 -20.75 10.01
N TYR A 109 11.86 -21.54 9.28
CA TYR A 109 11.42 -22.27 8.10
C TYR A 109 10.48 -23.42 8.46
N SER A 110 9.41 -23.61 7.68
CA SER A 110 8.44 -24.68 7.85
C SER A 110 8.32 -25.44 6.54
N GLU A 111 8.57 -26.72 6.56
CA GLU A 111 8.48 -27.61 5.39
C GLU A 111 7.02 -27.87 4.95
N ASP A 112 6.03 -27.56 5.81
CA ASP A 112 4.59 -27.78 5.54
C ASP A 112 3.98 -26.70 4.66
N GLY A 113 4.77 -25.73 4.17
CA GLY A 113 4.34 -24.64 3.30
C GLY A 113 4.37 -25.01 1.81
N GLU A 114 3.81 -24.15 0.96
CA GLU A 114 4.05 -24.24 -0.49
C GLU A 114 5.56 -24.07 -0.79
N PRO A 115 6.13 -24.92 -1.65
CA PRO A 115 7.55 -24.81 -2.01
C PRO A 115 7.89 -23.44 -2.58
N THR A 116 9.00 -22.88 -2.17
CA THR A 116 9.49 -21.56 -2.62
C THR A 116 10.93 -21.67 -3.12
N VAL A 117 11.34 -20.69 -3.92
CA VAL A 117 12.73 -20.59 -4.38
C VAL A 117 13.75 -20.38 -3.24
N LEU A 118 13.27 -20.09 -2.03
CA LEU A 118 14.11 -19.90 -0.84
C LEU A 118 14.41 -21.20 -0.09
N ASP A 119 13.70 -22.27 -0.35
CA ASP A 119 13.80 -23.53 0.38
C ASP A 119 15.23 -24.09 0.36
N VAL A 120 15.94 -23.94 -0.76
CA VAL A 120 17.34 -24.37 -0.93
C VAL A 120 18.22 -23.73 0.15
N TYR A 121 18.10 -22.44 0.39
CA TYR A 121 18.91 -21.73 1.39
C TYR A 121 18.63 -22.21 2.82
N PHE A 122 17.37 -22.45 3.16
CA PHE A 122 16.99 -22.93 4.47
C PHE A 122 17.40 -24.40 4.67
N GLN A 123 17.32 -25.24 3.63
CA GLN A 123 17.69 -26.66 3.72
C GLN A 123 19.20 -26.84 3.95
N GLU A 124 20.03 -26.01 3.36
CA GLU A 124 21.49 -26.02 3.52
C GLU A 124 21.99 -25.56 4.88
N LEU A 125 21.12 -24.96 5.72
CA LEU A 125 21.48 -24.58 7.08
C LEU A 125 21.66 -25.84 7.96
N SER A 126 22.84 -25.97 8.58
CA SER A 126 23.22 -27.08 9.43
C SER A 126 23.37 -26.63 10.91
N PRO A 127 22.30 -26.72 11.73
CA PRO A 127 22.36 -26.35 13.13
C PRO A 127 23.28 -27.28 13.94
N ASN A 128 24.14 -26.73 14.79
CA ASN A 128 24.95 -27.51 15.72
C ASN A 128 24.68 -27.04 17.18
N ARG A 129 23.58 -27.53 17.72
CA ARG A 129 23.14 -27.22 19.06
C ARG A 129 24.14 -27.68 20.13
N TYR A 130 24.80 -28.81 19.90
CA TYR A 130 25.77 -29.34 20.83
C TYR A 130 26.95 -28.34 21.03
N LEU A 131 27.56 -27.85 19.96
CA LEU A 131 28.63 -26.88 20.03
C LEU A 131 28.15 -25.52 20.60
N GLU A 132 26.96 -25.06 20.19
CA GLU A 132 26.35 -23.85 20.73
C GLU A 132 26.21 -23.90 22.24
N GLU A 133 25.59 -24.98 22.78
CA GLU A 133 25.38 -25.15 24.21
C GLU A 133 26.70 -25.36 24.96
N LYS A 134 27.64 -26.06 24.40
CA LYS A 134 28.96 -26.28 25.02
C LYS A 134 29.72 -24.99 25.20
N ILE A 135 29.72 -24.10 24.19
CA ILE A 135 30.39 -22.80 24.29
C ILE A 135 29.66 -21.90 25.30
N THR A 136 28.32 -21.79 25.18
CA THR A 136 27.56 -20.89 26.06
C THR A 136 27.52 -21.33 27.50
N ASN A 137 27.60 -22.64 27.79
CA ASN A 137 27.70 -23.15 29.17
C ASN A 137 29.10 -23.02 29.74
N SER A 138 30.13 -22.96 28.88
CA SER A 138 31.51 -22.79 29.30
C SER A 138 31.94 -21.33 29.47
N ILE A 139 31.34 -20.41 28.68
CA ILE A 139 31.72 -19.00 28.63
C ILE A 139 30.49 -18.16 28.94
N LEU A 140 30.48 -17.50 30.12
CA LEU A 140 29.35 -16.67 30.57
C LEU A 140 29.40 -15.25 29.98
N SER A 141 30.59 -14.72 29.82
CA SER A 141 30.84 -13.38 29.23
C SER A 141 32.23 -13.31 28.61
N GLU A 142 32.54 -12.16 28.00
CA GLU A 142 33.87 -11.92 27.41
C GLU A 142 35.04 -12.08 28.40
N GLU A 143 34.80 -11.89 29.70
CA GLU A 143 35.80 -11.95 30.76
C GLU A 143 35.62 -13.13 31.73
N GLU A 144 34.51 -13.87 31.62
CA GLU A 144 34.15 -14.87 32.62
C GLU A 144 33.90 -16.25 32.01
N ILE A 145 34.72 -17.22 32.45
CA ILE A 145 34.53 -18.64 32.16
C ILE A 145 33.74 -19.28 33.31
N ALA A 146 32.75 -20.06 33.01
CA ALA A 146 31.89 -20.72 34.00
C ALA A 146 32.68 -21.70 34.88
N ASP A 147 32.36 -21.81 36.15
CA ASP A 147 32.92 -22.85 37.04
C ASP A 147 32.62 -24.24 36.48
N ALA A 148 31.45 -24.41 35.83
CA ALA A 148 31.00 -25.67 35.22
C ALA A 148 31.73 -26.03 33.91
N ALA A 149 32.57 -25.15 33.35
CA ALA A 149 33.30 -25.41 32.11
C ALA A 149 34.24 -26.64 32.21
N SER A 150 34.78 -26.91 33.42
CA SER A 150 35.44 -28.16 33.74
C SER A 150 35.37 -28.47 35.24
N SER A 151 35.40 -29.76 35.60
CA SER A 151 35.45 -30.17 37.02
C SER A 151 36.70 -29.66 37.69
N GLU A 152 37.87 -29.59 36.99
CA GLU A 152 39.10 -29.08 37.50
C GLU A 152 39.07 -27.58 37.80
N LEU A 153 38.45 -26.78 36.94
CA LEU A 153 38.24 -25.35 37.15
C LEU A 153 37.38 -25.08 38.40
N ALA A 154 36.30 -25.84 38.53
CA ALA A 154 35.40 -25.76 39.71
C ALA A 154 36.13 -26.05 40.98
N ASP A 155 36.99 -27.11 41.00
CA ASP A 155 37.80 -27.48 42.12
C ASP A 155 38.86 -26.45 42.44
N ILE A 156 39.58 -25.92 41.46
CA ILE A 156 40.57 -24.86 41.64
C ILE A 156 39.90 -23.63 42.26
N ARG A 157 38.80 -23.15 41.75
CA ARG A 157 38.10 -21.97 42.27
C ARG A 157 37.50 -22.20 43.65
N ARG A 158 37.03 -23.44 43.95
CA ARG A 158 36.62 -23.82 45.31
C ARG A 158 37.77 -23.71 46.27
N HIS A 159 38.96 -24.23 45.90
CA HIS A 159 40.18 -24.15 46.73
C HIS A 159 40.67 -22.70 46.88
N MET A 160 40.60 -21.87 45.82
CA MET A 160 40.92 -20.45 45.87
C MET A 160 40.03 -19.71 46.87
N ARG A 161 38.74 -19.98 46.87
CA ARG A 161 37.80 -19.41 47.86
C ARG A 161 38.16 -19.79 49.27
N ILE A 162 38.53 -21.08 49.52
CA ILE A 162 38.98 -21.58 50.84
C ILE A 162 40.27 -20.90 51.28
N GLN A 163 41.29 -20.82 50.37
CA GLN A 163 42.55 -20.17 50.70
C GLN A 163 42.41 -18.65 50.90
N SER A 164 41.64 -18.01 50.09
CA SER A 164 41.33 -16.57 50.22
C SER A 164 40.63 -16.27 51.56
N ALA A 165 39.68 -17.12 52.00
CA ALA A 165 39.06 -17.01 53.30
C ALA A 165 40.08 -17.19 54.44
N LYS A 166 40.98 -18.18 54.34
CA LYS A 166 42.05 -18.39 55.36
C LYS A 166 43.00 -17.20 55.44
N VAL A 167 43.38 -16.62 54.32
CA VAL A 167 44.19 -15.40 54.27
C VAL A 167 43.47 -14.26 54.98
N LYS A 168 42.20 -14.00 54.55
CA LYS A 168 41.42 -12.91 55.16
C LYS A 168 41.22 -13.09 56.66
N ASP A 169 40.91 -14.32 57.13
CA ASP A 169 40.78 -14.63 58.58
C ASP A 169 42.08 -14.40 59.31
N SER A 170 43.24 -14.80 58.76
CA SER A 170 44.57 -14.55 59.36
C SER A 170 44.89 -13.06 59.47
N LEU A 171 44.61 -12.32 58.38
CA LEU A 171 44.82 -10.87 58.34
C LEU A 171 43.86 -10.10 59.27
N GLN A 172 42.56 -10.58 59.32
CA GLN A 172 41.54 -9.97 60.18
C GLN A 172 41.91 -10.12 61.67
N LYS A 173 42.55 -11.22 62.09
CA LYS A 173 43.06 -11.41 63.43
C LYS A 173 44.12 -10.36 63.74
N ILE A 174 44.98 -9.98 62.78
CA ILE A 174 46.00 -8.96 62.95
C ILE A 174 45.39 -7.58 63.03
N ILE A 175 44.46 -7.26 62.16
CA ILE A 175 43.76 -5.97 62.10
C ILE A 175 42.95 -5.70 63.39
N SER A 176 42.22 -6.74 63.86
CA SER A 176 41.38 -6.64 65.06
C SER A 176 42.20 -6.73 66.43
N SER A 177 43.45 -7.11 66.33
CA SER A 177 44.34 -7.21 67.55
C SER A 177 44.72 -5.83 68.13
N PRO A 178 44.39 -5.49 69.35
CA PRO A 178 44.79 -4.23 69.96
C PRO A 178 46.28 -4.01 69.92
N SER A 179 47.09 -5.04 69.93
CA SER A 179 48.57 -4.96 69.96
C SER A 179 49.15 -4.57 68.63
N PHE A 180 48.54 -5.01 67.48
CA PHE A 180 49.01 -4.76 66.13
C PHE A 180 48.33 -3.58 65.45
N SER A 181 47.04 -3.28 65.78
CA SER A 181 46.23 -2.22 65.20
C SER A 181 46.94 -0.83 65.23
N LYS A 182 47.71 -0.51 66.28
CA LYS A 182 48.45 0.74 66.36
C LYS A 182 49.57 0.88 65.32
N TYR A 183 50.11 -0.21 64.79
CA TYR A 183 51.13 -0.25 63.75
C TYR A 183 50.64 -0.06 62.38
N LEU A 184 49.34 -0.32 62.15
CA LEU A 184 48.70 -0.20 60.86
C LEU A 184 48.43 1.25 60.48
N ARG A 185 48.57 1.61 59.22
CA ARG A 185 48.17 2.88 58.68
C ARG A 185 46.65 3.01 58.68
N ASP A 186 46.00 1.98 58.12
CA ASP A 186 44.58 1.79 58.07
C ASP A 186 44.25 0.31 58.43
N PRO A 187 43.18 0.03 59.20
CA PRO A 187 42.79 -1.33 59.58
C PRO A 187 42.03 -2.04 58.42
N ILE A 188 42.68 -2.19 57.24
CA ILE A 188 42.11 -2.77 56.02
C ILE A 188 43.03 -3.85 55.46
N ILE A 189 42.42 -4.82 54.76
CA ILE A 189 43.14 -5.78 53.98
C ILE A 189 43.16 -5.26 52.53
N THR A 190 44.33 -5.19 51.92
CA THR A 190 44.51 -4.75 50.54
C THR A 190 45.18 -5.84 49.68
N LEU A 191 45.03 -5.74 48.38
CA LEU A 191 45.70 -6.60 47.42
C LEU A 191 46.86 -5.85 46.77
N ARG A 192 48.05 -6.44 46.75
CA ARG A 192 49.25 -5.90 46.07
C ARG A 192 49.97 -7.07 45.39
N GLY A 193 50.20 -6.96 44.06
CA GLY A 193 50.85 -8.03 43.31
C GLY A 193 50.24 -9.41 43.54
N ASP A 194 48.92 -9.50 43.48
CA ASP A 194 48.11 -10.74 43.71
C ASP A 194 48.26 -11.36 45.11
N ARG A 195 48.67 -10.55 46.11
CA ARG A 195 48.79 -10.97 47.49
C ARG A 195 47.97 -10.10 48.42
N TYR A 196 47.33 -10.72 49.37
CA TYR A 196 46.66 -10.02 50.44
C TYR A 196 47.68 -9.53 51.48
N VAL A 197 47.68 -8.21 51.72
CA VAL A 197 48.64 -7.51 52.59
C VAL A 197 47.93 -6.57 53.53
N VAL A 198 48.59 -6.12 54.53
CA VAL A 198 48.15 -5.05 55.45
C VAL A 198 49.09 -3.81 55.32
N PRO A 199 48.48 -2.58 55.29
CA PRO A 199 49.26 -1.34 55.24
C PRO A 199 49.86 -0.97 56.62
N VAL A 200 51.20 -0.98 56.76
CA VAL A 200 51.92 -0.72 57.97
C VAL A 200 52.63 0.61 57.84
N LYS A 201 52.61 1.42 58.91
CA LYS A 201 53.37 2.68 58.96
C LYS A 201 54.87 2.39 58.87
N SER A 202 55.65 3.25 58.23
CA SER A 202 57.10 3.07 58.04
C SER A 202 57.88 2.87 59.30
N GLU A 203 57.45 3.57 60.38
CA GLU A 203 58.08 3.54 61.71
C GLU A 203 58.02 2.17 62.41
N TYR A 204 57.00 1.37 62.04
CA TYR A 204 56.70 0.07 62.67
C TYR A 204 56.86 -1.11 61.71
N LYS A 205 57.65 -0.96 60.64
CA LYS A 205 57.94 -2.01 59.68
C LYS A 205 58.44 -3.32 60.34
N SER A 206 59.25 -3.24 61.35
CA SER A 206 59.85 -4.39 62.10
C SER A 206 58.88 -5.08 63.04
N GLU A 207 57.78 -4.39 63.49
CA GLU A 207 56.87 -4.88 64.47
C GLU A 207 55.84 -5.91 63.92
N ILE A 208 55.66 -5.95 62.62
CA ILE A 208 54.84 -6.98 61.96
C ILE A 208 55.82 -7.87 61.17
N PRO A 209 56.11 -9.09 61.61
CA PRO A 209 56.96 -10.00 60.87
C PRO A 209 56.30 -10.43 59.58
N GLY A 210 56.90 -10.12 58.43
CA GLY A 210 56.30 -10.42 57.13
C GLY A 210 57.19 -9.95 55.98
N LEU A 211 56.68 -10.21 54.74
CA LEU A 211 57.35 -9.83 53.50
C LEU A 211 56.78 -8.51 53.02
N VAL A 212 57.64 -7.57 52.64
CA VAL A 212 57.21 -6.30 52.03
C VAL A 212 57.02 -6.54 50.54
N HIS A 213 55.83 -6.27 50.04
CA HIS A 213 55.45 -6.42 48.63
C HIS A 213 55.39 -5.09 47.87
N ASP A 214 55.07 -4.01 48.57
CA ASP A 214 54.97 -2.69 47.97
C ASP A 214 55.21 -1.60 49.02
N VAL A 215 55.52 -0.40 48.52
CA VAL A 215 55.74 0.82 49.34
C VAL A 215 54.93 1.95 48.71
N SER A 216 54.24 2.74 49.55
CA SER A 216 53.50 3.88 49.02
C SER A 216 54.46 4.89 48.33
N SER A 217 53.94 5.67 47.38
CA SER A 217 54.73 6.69 46.66
C SER A 217 55.44 7.69 47.54
N THR A 218 54.92 7.92 48.74
CA THR A 218 55.51 8.82 49.79
C THR A 218 56.49 8.10 50.71
N GLY A 219 56.71 6.81 50.60
CA GLY A 219 57.56 6.00 51.51
C GLY A 219 57.01 5.81 52.93
N SER A 220 55.83 6.39 53.21
CA SER A 220 55.25 6.41 54.56
C SER A 220 54.49 5.15 54.97
N THR A 221 54.17 4.25 54.03
CA THR A 221 53.39 3.03 54.26
C THR A 221 54.01 1.84 53.50
N PHE A 222 54.24 0.77 54.22
CA PHE A 222 54.70 -0.52 53.68
C PHE A 222 53.54 -1.47 53.61
N PHE A 223 53.38 -2.10 52.47
CA PHE A 223 52.36 -3.15 52.29
C PHE A 223 53.00 -4.50 52.62
N ILE A 224 52.70 -5.01 53.84
CA ILE A 224 53.39 -6.16 54.41
C ILE A 224 52.40 -7.39 54.28
N GLU A 225 52.90 -8.48 53.80
CA GLU A 225 52.33 -9.79 53.95
C GLU A 225 52.82 -10.44 55.25
N PRO A 226 51.98 -10.57 56.29
CA PRO A 226 52.39 -11.18 57.54
C PRO A 226 52.77 -12.65 57.36
N MET A 227 53.79 -13.14 58.14
CA MET A 227 54.24 -14.54 58.03
C MET A 227 53.13 -15.56 58.23
N SER A 228 52.12 -15.25 59.04
CA SER A 228 50.93 -16.10 59.24
C SER A 228 50.04 -16.27 57.97
N ALA A 229 50.15 -15.39 56.98
CA ALA A 229 49.37 -15.42 55.72
C ALA A 229 50.21 -15.91 54.53
N VAL A 230 51.53 -15.98 54.59
CA VAL A 230 52.46 -16.31 53.51
C VAL A 230 52.15 -17.63 52.84
N ASN A 231 51.95 -18.71 53.62
CA ASN A 231 51.65 -20.03 53.03
C ASN A 231 50.34 -20.06 52.31
N ALA A 232 49.29 -19.41 52.83
CA ALA A 232 47.99 -19.36 52.21
C ALA A 232 47.98 -18.44 50.95
N ASN A 233 48.71 -17.32 50.97
CA ASN A 233 48.91 -16.48 49.79
C ASN A 233 49.74 -17.20 48.69
N ASN A 234 50.76 -17.96 49.08
CA ASN A 234 51.51 -18.78 48.12
C ASN A 234 50.61 -19.86 47.46
N ALA A 235 49.81 -20.56 48.29
CA ALA A 235 48.83 -21.49 47.74
C ALA A 235 47.79 -20.83 46.82
N LEU A 236 47.35 -19.62 47.20
CA LEU A 236 46.41 -18.87 46.35
C LEU A 236 47.06 -18.48 45.00
N ARG A 237 48.33 -18.03 45.03
CA ARG A 237 49.04 -17.70 43.81
C ARG A 237 49.28 -18.91 42.90
N GLU A 238 49.59 -20.05 43.47
CA GLU A 238 49.73 -21.31 42.73
C GLU A 238 48.39 -21.69 42.07
N LEU A 239 47.27 -21.55 42.79
CA LEU A 239 45.95 -21.81 42.29
C LEU A 239 45.56 -20.83 41.16
N LEU A 240 45.92 -19.55 41.23
CA LEU A 240 45.72 -18.58 40.14
C LEU A 240 46.46 -18.97 38.85
N ILE A 241 47.72 -19.44 38.99
CA ILE A 241 48.47 -19.93 37.83
C ILE A 241 47.81 -21.18 37.25
N ARG A 242 47.32 -22.09 38.08
CA ARG A 242 46.58 -23.28 37.64
C ARG A 242 45.24 -22.92 36.96
N GLU A 243 44.50 -21.97 37.54
CA GLU A 243 43.28 -21.44 36.94
C GLU A 243 43.54 -20.92 35.55
N LYS A 244 44.55 -20.08 35.34
CA LYS A 244 44.91 -19.53 34.06
C LYS A 244 45.23 -20.62 33.04
N LYS A 245 46.05 -21.62 33.41
CA LYS A 245 46.38 -22.76 32.56
C LYS A 245 45.17 -23.59 32.20
N GLU A 246 44.26 -23.82 33.15
CA GLU A 246 43.04 -24.58 32.92
C GLU A 246 42.10 -23.85 32.00
N ILE A 247 41.94 -22.52 32.13
CA ILE A 247 41.18 -21.67 31.21
C ILE A 247 41.78 -21.78 29.79
N GLU A 248 43.11 -21.65 29.66
CA GLU A 248 43.80 -21.79 28.37
C GLU A 248 43.53 -23.18 27.73
N ARG A 249 43.53 -24.24 28.55
CA ARG A 249 43.19 -25.60 28.10
C ARG A 249 41.74 -25.71 27.62
N ILE A 250 40.78 -25.12 28.38
CA ILE A 250 39.36 -25.12 28.02
C ILE A 250 39.16 -24.39 26.70
N LEU A 251 39.74 -23.19 26.55
CA LEU A 251 39.62 -22.40 25.32
C LEU A 251 40.24 -23.11 24.11
N ALA A 252 41.40 -23.77 24.30
CA ALA A 252 42.03 -24.56 23.26
C ALA A 252 41.18 -25.75 22.83
N ALA A 253 40.57 -26.45 23.79
CA ALA A 253 39.67 -27.56 23.49
C ALA A 253 38.42 -27.10 22.73
N LEU A 254 37.76 -26.00 23.14
CA LEU A 254 36.62 -25.42 22.45
C LEU A 254 37.01 -24.92 21.06
N SER A 255 38.19 -24.35 20.89
CA SER A 255 38.71 -23.88 19.59
C SER A 255 38.92 -25.03 18.62
N ALA A 256 39.56 -26.12 19.07
CA ALA A 256 39.78 -27.31 18.25
C ALA A 256 38.45 -27.96 17.82
N GLU A 257 37.47 -27.97 18.72
CA GLU A 257 36.15 -28.49 18.40
C GLU A 257 35.36 -27.59 17.45
N ALA A 258 35.42 -26.27 17.62
CA ALA A 258 34.84 -25.32 16.66
C ALA A 258 35.48 -25.48 15.26
N ALA A 259 36.79 -25.68 15.20
CA ALA A 259 37.52 -25.95 13.97
C ALA A 259 37.03 -27.22 13.25
N SER A 260 36.70 -28.27 13.98
CA SER A 260 36.18 -29.53 13.37
C SER A 260 34.86 -29.35 12.60
N PHE A 261 34.10 -28.30 12.91
CA PHE A 261 32.84 -27.94 12.25
C PHE A 261 32.98 -26.75 11.32
N ARG A 262 34.19 -26.26 11.03
CA ARG A 262 34.48 -25.05 10.27
C ARG A 262 33.71 -24.98 8.96
N GLU A 263 33.78 -26.02 8.14
CA GLU A 263 33.16 -26.03 6.81
C GLU A 263 31.64 -25.83 6.90
N GLY A 264 30.97 -26.59 7.77
CA GLY A 264 29.52 -26.47 7.97
C GLY A 264 29.06 -25.12 8.54
N ILE A 265 29.87 -24.55 9.46
CA ILE A 265 29.58 -23.23 10.05
C ILE A 265 29.78 -22.14 8.99
N CYS A 266 30.88 -22.15 8.23
CA CYS A 266 31.15 -21.16 7.20
C CYS A 266 30.13 -21.23 6.06
N HIS A 267 29.76 -22.43 5.62
CA HIS A 267 28.74 -22.61 4.60
C HIS A 267 27.37 -22.07 5.06
N SER A 268 26.92 -22.48 6.26
CA SER A 268 25.67 -21.98 6.83
C SER A 268 25.70 -20.46 7.07
N TYR A 269 26.87 -19.90 7.43
CA TYR A 269 27.06 -18.46 7.56
C TYR A 269 26.82 -17.75 6.23
N GLU A 270 27.41 -18.24 5.15
CA GLU A 270 27.21 -17.66 3.81
C GLU A 270 25.73 -17.70 3.38
N MET A 271 25.03 -18.81 3.64
CA MET A 271 23.60 -18.94 3.38
C MET A 271 22.78 -17.92 4.21
N LEU A 272 23.15 -17.68 5.46
CA LEU A 272 22.49 -16.66 6.29
C LEU A 272 22.72 -15.24 5.78
N VAL A 273 23.93 -14.92 5.30
CA VAL A 273 24.23 -13.61 4.68
C VAL A 273 23.39 -13.40 3.42
N GLN A 274 23.25 -14.45 2.59
CA GLN A 274 22.39 -14.40 1.41
C GLN A 274 20.93 -14.19 1.80
N LEU A 275 20.42 -14.94 2.77
CA LEU A 275 19.07 -14.78 3.28
C LEU A 275 18.83 -13.38 3.86
N ASP A 276 19.78 -12.82 4.63
CA ASP A 276 19.66 -11.47 5.17
C ASP A 276 19.53 -10.42 4.06
N CYS A 277 20.31 -10.55 2.97
CA CYS A 277 20.19 -9.70 1.78
C CYS A 277 18.83 -9.88 1.07
N ILE A 278 18.34 -11.12 0.91
CA ILE A 278 17.03 -11.38 0.32
C ILE A 278 15.91 -10.79 1.17
N PHE A 279 15.95 -10.98 2.48
CA PHE A 279 14.98 -10.38 3.39
C PHE A 279 15.12 -8.85 3.48
N ALA A 280 16.31 -8.28 3.26
CA ALA A 280 16.49 -6.84 3.12
C ALA A 280 15.79 -6.29 1.88
N ARG A 281 15.86 -6.99 0.72
CA ARG A 281 15.11 -6.65 -0.48
C ARG A 281 13.59 -6.65 -0.22
N ALA A 282 13.09 -7.65 0.49
CA ALA A 282 11.68 -7.73 0.87
C ALA A 282 11.26 -6.60 1.83
N ARG A 283 12.09 -6.26 2.84
CA ARG A 283 11.81 -5.14 3.74
C ARG A 283 11.81 -3.80 3.00
N LEU A 284 12.73 -3.61 2.06
CA LEU A 284 12.76 -2.42 1.20
C LEU A 284 11.51 -2.35 0.32
N SER A 285 11.08 -3.47 -0.27
CA SER A 285 9.84 -3.58 -1.03
C SER A 285 8.64 -3.10 -0.20
N HIS A 286 8.45 -3.60 1.01
CA HIS A 286 7.39 -3.13 1.90
C HIS A 286 7.49 -1.64 2.26
N LYS A 287 8.71 -1.14 2.48
CA LYS A 287 8.95 0.28 2.81
C LYS A 287 8.54 1.22 1.68
N MET A 288 8.70 0.77 0.42
CA MET A 288 8.41 1.57 -0.78
C MET A 288 7.04 1.27 -1.40
N ASP A 289 6.22 0.34 -0.87
CA ASP A 289 5.10 -0.31 -1.55
C ASP A 289 5.52 -0.80 -2.94
N GLY A 290 6.61 -1.54 -2.98
CA GLY A 290 7.15 -2.10 -4.19
C GLY A 290 6.38 -3.32 -4.65
N MET A 291 6.30 -3.49 -5.97
CA MET A 291 5.69 -4.65 -6.63
C MET A 291 6.72 -5.32 -7.52
N GLU A 292 6.60 -6.62 -7.67
CA GLU A 292 7.38 -7.38 -8.65
C GLU A 292 6.99 -6.95 -10.07
N PRO A 293 7.94 -6.41 -10.90
CA PRO A 293 7.67 -6.13 -12.29
C PRO A 293 7.71 -7.40 -13.14
N GLU A 294 6.92 -7.44 -14.21
CA GLU A 294 7.05 -8.47 -15.23
C GLU A 294 8.38 -8.27 -16.00
N ILE A 295 9.26 -9.29 -15.99
CA ILE A 295 10.56 -9.22 -16.69
C ILE A 295 10.40 -9.71 -18.12
N ARG A 296 10.63 -8.79 -19.08
CA ARG A 296 10.52 -9.01 -20.53
C ARG A 296 11.90 -8.99 -21.20
N THR A 297 11.95 -9.45 -22.46
CA THR A 297 13.18 -9.49 -23.29
C THR A 297 13.00 -8.82 -24.65
N ASN A 298 11.90 -8.08 -24.83
CA ASN A 298 11.54 -7.45 -26.10
C ASN A 298 11.94 -5.97 -26.20
N ALA A 299 12.82 -5.50 -25.33
CA ALA A 299 13.23 -4.10 -25.19
C ALA A 299 12.03 -3.14 -25.00
N SER A 300 11.00 -3.54 -24.22
CA SER A 300 9.86 -2.70 -23.88
C SER A 300 9.79 -2.43 -22.38
N LEU A 301 9.28 -1.26 -22.04
CA LEU A 301 9.09 -0.78 -20.67
C LEU A 301 7.65 -0.29 -20.53
N GLU A 302 6.97 -0.73 -19.48
CA GLU A 302 5.64 -0.27 -19.11
C GLU A 302 5.58 -0.02 -17.60
N LEU A 303 5.43 1.21 -17.22
CA LEU A 303 5.35 1.63 -15.83
C LEU A 303 3.94 2.15 -15.53
N VAL A 304 3.27 1.52 -14.57
CA VAL A 304 1.92 1.89 -14.13
C VAL A 304 2.03 2.58 -12.78
N ARG A 305 1.68 3.86 -12.72
CA ARG A 305 1.73 4.66 -11.49
C ARG A 305 3.06 4.55 -10.71
N ALA A 306 4.15 4.55 -11.45
CA ALA A 306 5.50 4.44 -10.89
C ALA A 306 5.88 5.69 -10.09
N ARG A 307 6.55 5.50 -8.99
CA ARG A 307 7.02 6.55 -8.06
C ARG A 307 8.53 6.54 -8.00
N HIS A 308 9.14 7.71 -7.92
CA HIS A 308 10.59 7.80 -7.73
C HIS A 308 10.94 7.35 -6.29
N PRO A 309 11.80 6.34 -6.09
CA PRO A 309 12.04 5.71 -4.77
C PRO A 309 12.70 6.65 -3.75
N LEU A 310 13.43 7.67 -4.19
CA LEU A 310 14.16 8.60 -3.34
C LEU A 310 13.35 9.85 -2.96
N ILE A 311 12.12 10.00 -3.49
CA ILE A 311 11.22 11.10 -3.14
C ILE A 311 10.26 10.64 -2.05
N ASP A 312 10.00 11.52 -1.08
CA ASP A 312 9.04 11.25 0.00
C ASP A 312 7.71 10.76 -0.56
N ARG A 313 7.23 9.62 -0.05
CA ARG A 313 6.02 8.93 -0.49
C ARG A 313 4.76 9.81 -0.49
N LYS A 314 4.70 10.80 0.43
CA LYS A 314 3.55 11.73 0.52
C LYS A 314 3.61 12.87 -0.51
N LYS A 315 4.78 13.09 -1.11
CA LYS A 315 5.02 14.19 -2.06
C LYS A 315 5.18 13.70 -3.49
N VAL A 316 5.59 12.44 -3.69
CA VAL A 316 5.81 11.87 -5.01
C VAL A 316 4.50 11.75 -5.78
N VAL A 317 4.49 12.22 -7.02
CA VAL A 317 3.35 12.05 -7.93
C VAL A 317 3.62 10.83 -8.81
N PRO A 318 2.71 9.85 -8.86
CA PRO A 318 2.89 8.66 -9.67
C PRO A 318 2.86 8.99 -11.16
N VAL A 319 3.78 8.41 -11.93
CA VAL A 319 3.89 8.54 -13.38
C VAL A 319 3.57 7.22 -14.05
N SER A 320 2.74 7.25 -15.10
CA SER A 320 2.51 6.08 -15.96
C SER A 320 3.09 6.36 -17.34
N LEU A 321 3.88 5.43 -17.87
CA LEU A 321 4.50 5.56 -19.17
C LEU A 321 4.79 4.19 -19.79
N ARG A 322 4.99 4.21 -21.11
CA ARG A 322 5.42 3.04 -21.89
C ARG A 322 6.48 3.46 -22.89
N LEU A 323 7.35 2.54 -23.25
CA LEU A 323 8.41 2.72 -24.25
C LEU A 323 8.75 1.35 -24.84
N GLY A 324 9.03 1.29 -26.13
CA GLY A 324 9.47 0.06 -26.80
C GLY A 324 8.35 -0.84 -27.32
N SER A 325 7.07 -0.53 -27.08
CA SER A 325 5.90 -1.24 -27.63
C SER A 325 5.40 -0.59 -28.92
N ASP A 326 4.74 0.54 -28.81
CA ASP A 326 4.15 1.28 -29.94
C ASP A 326 5.16 2.29 -30.52
N PHE A 327 6.12 2.71 -29.75
CA PHE A 327 7.18 3.66 -30.13
C PHE A 327 8.49 3.31 -29.40
N ASP A 328 9.58 3.59 -30.04
CA ASP A 328 10.96 3.34 -29.55
C ASP A 328 11.56 4.54 -28.84
N THR A 329 10.99 5.72 -29.06
CA THR A 329 11.52 7.01 -28.57
C THR A 329 10.43 7.85 -27.92
N LEU A 330 10.73 8.38 -26.72
CA LEU A 330 9.87 9.26 -25.95
C LEU A 330 10.52 10.64 -25.79
N ILE A 331 9.91 11.69 -26.35
CA ILE A 331 10.37 13.08 -26.21
C ILE A 331 9.51 13.78 -25.16
N ILE A 332 10.10 14.10 -24.02
CA ILE A 332 9.42 14.71 -22.86
C ILE A 332 9.64 16.22 -22.89
N THR A 333 8.56 16.98 -22.94
CA THR A 333 8.59 18.44 -23.02
C THR A 333 7.89 19.09 -21.82
N GLY A 334 8.06 20.39 -21.64
CA GLY A 334 7.46 21.12 -20.51
C GLY A 334 8.48 21.99 -19.77
N PRO A 335 8.05 22.72 -18.73
CA PRO A 335 8.96 23.57 -17.94
C PRO A 335 9.97 22.74 -17.15
N ASN A 336 11.15 23.30 -16.84
CA ASN A 336 12.21 22.60 -16.09
C ASN A 336 11.72 22.14 -14.70
N THR A 337 10.91 22.96 -14.05
CA THR A 337 10.28 22.62 -12.76
C THR A 337 9.19 21.56 -12.86
N GLY A 338 8.79 21.13 -14.06
CA GLY A 338 7.67 20.21 -14.30
C GLY A 338 7.96 18.73 -13.97
N GLY A 339 9.20 18.36 -13.63
CA GLY A 339 9.57 16.98 -13.30
C GLY A 339 10.11 16.15 -14.47
N LYS A 340 10.57 16.78 -15.56
CA LYS A 340 11.18 16.11 -16.73
C LYS A 340 12.35 15.22 -16.34
N THR A 341 13.36 15.77 -15.66
CA THR A 341 14.55 15.05 -15.16
C THR A 341 14.16 13.94 -14.17
N VAL A 342 13.19 14.20 -13.29
CA VAL A 342 12.69 13.17 -12.35
C VAL A 342 12.05 12.03 -13.10
N THR A 343 11.31 12.28 -14.16
CA THR A 343 10.72 11.23 -15.01
C THR A 343 11.79 10.38 -15.67
N LEU A 344 12.84 11.01 -16.26
CA LEU A 344 13.98 10.27 -16.84
C LEU A 344 14.70 9.42 -15.80
N LYS A 345 15.01 10.01 -14.63
CA LYS A 345 15.63 9.28 -13.53
C LYS A 345 14.73 8.12 -13.07
N THR A 346 13.42 8.30 -13.03
CA THR A 346 12.49 7.22 -12.65
C THR A 346 12.56 6.07 -13.66
N ILE A 347 12.56 6.34 -14.95
CA ILE A 347 12.69 5.32 -15.99
C ILE A 347 13.98 4.52 -15.78
N GLY A 348 15.13 5.18 -15.72
CA GLY A 348 16.42 4.51 -15.60
C GLY A 348 16.59 3.79 -14.27
N LEU A 349 16.27 4.45 -13.16
CA LEU A 349 16.46 3.88 -11.83
C LEU A 349 15.58 2.66 -11.56
N LEU A 350 14.30 2.68 -11.98
CA LEU A 350 13.41 1.54 -11.80
C LEU A 350 13.82 0.35 -12.69
N THR A 351 14.38 0.62 -13.88
CA THR A 351 14.98 -0.42 -14.72
C THR A 351 16.16 -1.08 -14.00
N LEU A 352 17.10 -0.30 -13.51
CA LEU A 352 18.25 -0.80 -12.77
C LEU A 352 17.87 -1.55 -11.47
N MET A 353 16.86 -1.05 -10.76
CA MET A 353 16.32 -1.73 -9.57
C MET A 353 15.77 -3.11 -9.92
N ALA A 354 14.99 -3.21 -11.00
CA ALA A 354 14.44 -4.49 -11.44
C ALA A 354 15.56 -5.47 -11.83
N GLU A 355 16.61 -5.01 -12.53
CA GLU A 355 17.78 -5.78 -12.91
C GLU A 355 18.65 -6.22 -11.71
N CYS A 356 18.56 -5.51 -10.57
CA CYS A 356 19.13 -5.93 -9.28
C CYS A 356 18.24 -6.90 -8.48
N GLY A 357 17.10 -7.34 -9.00
CA GLY A 357 16.14 -8.20 -8.29
C GLY A 357 15.34 -7.47 -7.22
N LEU A 358 15.28 -6.14 -7.27
CA LEU A 358 14.47 -5.32 -6.36
C LEU A 358 13.05 -5.15 -6.94
N HIS A 359 12.05 -5.20 -6.08
CA HIS A 359 10.72 -4.72 -6.44
C HIS A 359 10.76 -3.22 -6.71
N ILE A 360 9.91 -2.76 -7.61
CA ILE A 360 9.83 -1.35 -7.97
C ILE A 360 8.60 -0.68 -7.35
N PRO A 361 8.68 0.58 -6.93
CA PRO A 361 7.53 1.32 -6.40
C PRO A 361 6.56 1.74 -7.52
N ALA A 362 5.85 0.76 -8.08
CA ALA A 362 4.86 0.91 -9.15
C ALA A 362 3.66 0.00 -8.90
N ASP A 363 2.56 0.24 -9.59
CA ASP A 363 1.37 -0.57 -9.45
C ASP A 363 1.45 -1.85 -10.31
N HIS A 364 0.57 -2.81 -10.03
CA HIS A 364 0.45 -4.07 -10.77
C HIS A 364 0.24 -3.83 -12.27
N GLY A 365 0.86 -4.67 -13.10
CA GLY A 365 0.86 -4.52 -14.55
C GLY A 365 2.08 -3.76 -15.09
N SER A 366 3.01 -3.34 -14.22
CA SER A 366 4.29 -2.79 -14.66
C SER A 366 5.21 -3.88 -15.17
N ALA A 367 5.88 -3.60 -16.30
CA ALA A 367 6.78 -4.54 -16.97
C ALA A 367 8.06 -3.82 -17.38
N ILE A 368 9.19 -4.49 -17.23
CA ILE A 368 10.51 -3.96 -17.55
C ILE A 368 11.27 -5.01 -18.38
N SER A 369 11.77 -4.60 -19.54
CA SER A 369 12.73 -5.44 -20.27
C SER A 369 14.12 -5.30 -19.69
N VAL A 370 14.87 -6.36 -19.81
CA VAL A 370 16.28 -6.39 -19.47
C VAL A 370 17.06 -5.64 -20.55
N PHE A 371 17.86 -4.69 -20.12
CA PHE A 371 18.80 -3.96 -20.96
C PHE A 371 20.23 -4.34 -20.57
N ARG A 372 21.09 -4.51 -21.58
CA ARG A 372 22.51 -4.74 -21.34
C ARG A 372 23.15 -3.57 -20.59
N GLN A 373 22.67 -2.36 -20.87
CA GLN A 373 23.09 -1.15 -20.16
C GLN A 373 22.06 -0.02 -20.27
N VAL A 374 22.03 0.78 -19.23
CA VAL A 374 21.23 2.02 -19.16
C VAL A 374 22.21 3.19 -19.17
N LEU A 375 22.27 3.93 -20.26
CA LEU A 375 23.19 5.05 -20.44
C LEU A 375 22.46 6.37 -20.24
N ALA A 376 23.02 7.26 -19.41
CA ALA A 376 22.36 8.51 -19.03
C ALA A 376 23.28 9.71 -19.21
N ASP A 377 22.82 10.68 -20.00
CA ASP A 377 23.33 12.03 -19.99
C ASP A 377 22.36 12.92 -19.21
N ILE A 378 22.50 12.91 -17.88
CA ILE A 378 21.73 13.71 -16.93
C ILE A 378 22.76 14.49 -16.12
N GLY A 379 22.68 15.82 -16.13
CA GLY A 379 23.67 16.67 -15.46
C GLY A 379 23.01 17.68 -14.53
N ASP A 380 23.64 17.96 -13.37
CA ASP A 380 23.35 19.15 -12.58
C ASP A 380 24.11 20.35 -13.16
N GLU A 381 23.40 21.32 -13.71
CA GLU A 381 23.96 22.58 -14.18
C GLU A 381 24.64 23.44 -13.08
N GLN A 382 24.64 22.98 -11.83
CA GLN A 382 25.03 23.78 -10.67
C GLN A 382 26.42 23.53 -10.09
N SER A 383 27.24 22.69 -10.69
CA SER A 383 28.63 22.57 -10.21
C SER A 383 29.53 23.67 -10.74
N ILE A 384 29.74 24.68 -9.94
CA ILE A 384 30.56 25.85 -10.20
C ILE A 384 32.06 25.54 -10.47
N GLU A 385 32.50 24.31 -10.24
CA GLU A 385 33.92 23.90 -10.27
C GLU A 385 34.46 23.43 -11.63
N GLN A 386 33.62 23.29 -12.66
CA GLN A 386 34.09 22.89 -14.00
C GLN A 386 33.89 24.03 -15.03
N SER A 387 34.95 24.74 -15.31
CA SER A 387 35.05 25.87 -16.28
C SER A 387 34.98 25.46 -17.77
N LEU A 388 34.61 24.22 -18.09
CA LEU A 388 34.27 23.83 -19.47
C LEU A 388 32.80 24.17 -19.68
N SER A 389 32.48 24.79 -20.84
CA SER A 389 31.12 25.05 -21.26
C SER A 389 30.26 23.83 -21.00
N THR A 390 29.09 23.96 -20.34
CA THR A 390 28.13 22.91 -20.05
C THR A 390 27.86 22.05 -21.30
N PHE A 391 27.74 22.68 -22.46
CA PHE A 391 27.60 22.05 -23.76
C PHE A 391 28.73 21.05 -24.08
N SER A 392 30.01 21.44 -23.85
CA SER A 392 31.14 20.56 -24.16
C SER A 392 31.20 19.33 -23.25
N ALA A 393 30.78 19.45 -21.98
CA ALA A 393 30.74 18.33 -21.03
C ALA A 393 29.63 17.32 -21.40
N HIS A 394 28.43 17.82 -21.75
CA HIS A 394 27.35 16.98 -22.24
C HIS A 394 27.74 16.31 -23.55
N MET A 395 28.33 17.05 -24.49
CA MET A 395 28.71 16.50 -25.78
C MET A 395 29.76 15.39 -25.68
N LYS A 396 30.72 15.51 -24.75
CA LYS A 396 31.72 14.44 -24.52
C LYS A 396 31.02 13.16 -24.02
N ASN A 397 30.10 13.29 -23.06
CA ASN A 397 29.35 12.14 -22.54
C ASN A 397 28.44 11.53 -23.63
N ILE A 398 27.80 12.36 -24.45
CA ILE A 398 26.96 11.93 -25.59
C ILE A 398 27.79 11.18 -26.64
N VAL A 399 29.03 11.60 -26.93
CA VAL A 399 29.94 10.89 -27.83
C VAL A 399 30.22 9.49 -27.33
N ASP A 400 30.51 9.34 -26.02
CA ASP A 400 30.75 8.04 -25.42
C ASP A 400 29.46 7.16 -25.47
N ILE A 401 28.30 7.72 -25.21
CA ILE A 401 27.00 7.05 -25.31
C ILE A 401 26.73 6.55 -26.73
N VAL A 402 26.93 7.42 -27.73
CA VAL A 402 26.71 7.09 -29.14
C VAL A 402 27.65 5.97 -29.62
N ALA A 403 28.89 5.91 -29.10
CA ALA A 403 29.84 4.84 -29.41
C ALA A 403 29.41 3.46 -28.84
N ASP A 404 28.74 3.45 -27.70
CA ASP A 404 28.35 2.22 -26.97
C ASP A 404 26.88 1.82 -27.17
N CYS A 405 26.06 2.64 -27.83
CA CYS A 405 24.63 2.36 -27.98
C CYS A 405 24.35 1.23 -28.99
N ASP A 406 23.47 0.32 -28.61
CA ASP A 406 23.01 -0.79 -29.44
C ASP A 406 21.52 -1.12 -29.15
N ARG A 407 21.05 -2.24 -29.72
CA ARG A 407 19.66 -2.68 -29.61
C ARG A 407 19.22 -2.94 -28.16
N ASP A 408 20.13 -3.37 -27.30
CA ASP A 408 19.85 -3.76 -25.92
C ASP A 408 20.23 -2.63 -24.93
N THR A 409 20.29 -1.39 -25.44
CA THR A 409 20.65 -0.19 -24.68
C THR A 409 19.40 0.70 -24.46
N LEU A 410 19.20 1.15 -23.21
CA LEU A 410 18.27 2.25 -22.86
C LEU A 410 19.07 3.54 -22.73
N VAL A 411 18.75 4.55 -23.54
CA VAL A 411 19.43 5.84 -23.58
C VAL A 411 18.55 6.93 -23.00
N LEU A 412 19.09 7.69 -22.08
CA LEU A 412 18.40 8.77 -21.36
C LEU A 412 19.14 10.09 -21.55
N PHE A 413 18.53 11.06 -22.26
CA PHE A 413 19.09 12.38 -22.50
C PHE A 413 18.28 13.45 -21.77
N ASP A 414 18.92 14.23 -20.92
CA ASP A 414 18.29 15.39 -20.30
C ASP A 414 18.74 16.68 -21.00
N GLU A 415 17.77 17.57 -21.30
CA GLU A 415 17.97 18.84 -21.98
C GLU A 415 18.81 18.74 -23.26
N LEU A 416 18.53 17.71 -24.09
CA LEU A 416 19.32 17.42 -25.27
C LEU A 416 19.44 18.63 -26.23
N GLY A 417 20.70 19.00 -26.56
CA GLY A 417 21.01 20.10 -27.44
C GLY A 417 21.13 21.45 -26.74
N ALA A 418 20.90 21.56 -25.43
CA ALA A 418 21.01 22.82 -24.70
C ALA A 418 22.46 23.34 -24.63
N GLY A 419 22.60 24.63 -24.41
CA GLY A 419 23.92 25.27 -24.22
C GLY A 419 24.65 25.76 -25.50
N THR A 420 24.01 25.68 -26.68
CA THR A 420 24.52 26.21 -27.95
C THR A 420 23.45 27.05 -28.66
N ASP A 421 23.72 27.46 -29.91
CA ASP A 421 22.71 28.14 -30.75
C ASP A 421 21.45 27.24 -30.86
N PRO A 422 20.24 27.77 -30.65
CA PRO A 422 19.02 26.96 -30.62
C PRO A 422 18.75 26.14 -31.89
N ALA A 423 19.07 26.71 -33.07
CA ALA A 423 18.85 26.02 -34.34
C ALA A 423 19.85 24.87 -34.53
N GLU A 424 21.14 25.10 -34.19
CA GLU A 424 22.17 24.08 -34.25
C GLU A 424 21.91 22.99 -33.21
N GLY A 425 21.55 23.38 -31.98
CA GLY A 425 21.24 22.45 -30.88
C GLY A 425 20.06 21.55 -31.21
N ALA A 426 18.98 22.09 -31.76
CA ALA A 426 17.82 21.31 -32.18
C ALA A 426 18.13 20.35 -33.33
N ALA A 427 18.92 20.79 -34.33
CA ALA A 427 19.33 19.95 -35.47
C ALA A 427 20.22 18.80 -34.99
N LEU A 428 21.18 19.08 -34.11
CA LEU A 428 22.07 18.08 -33.53
C LEU A 428 21.28 17.05 -32.67
N ALA A 429 20.34 17.53 -31.83
CA ALA A 429 19.50 16.67 -31.01
C ALA A 429 18.65 15.71 -31.86
N ASN A 430 18.05 16.20 -32.96
CA ASN A 430 17.32 15.35 -33.90
C ASN A 430 18.23 14.27 -34.51
N ALA A 431 19.43 14.63 -34.93
CA ALA A 431 20.38 13.72 -35.57
C ALA A 431 20.86 12.63 -34.57
N LEU A 432 21.08 13.00 -33.29
CA LEU A 432 21.50 12.09 -32.24
C LEU A 432 20.39 11.08 -31.91
N ILE A 433 19.16 11.54 -31.77
CA ILE A 433 18.01 10.64 -31.54
C ILE A 433 17.86 9.66 -32.70
N GLU A 434 17.91 10.16 -33.93
CA GLU A 434 17.78 9.32 -35.13
C GLU A 434 18.91 8.29 -35.23
N PHE A 435 20.12 8.65 -34.89
CA PHE A 435 21.26 7.71 -34.85
C PHE A 435 21.03 6.61 -33.79
N CYS A 436 20.65 6.95 -32.57
CA CYS A 436 20.37 5.95 -31.52
C CYS A 436 19.22 5.01 -31.93
N ARG A 437 18.20 5.55 -32.60
CA ARG A 437 17.09 4.75 -33.16
C ARG A 437 17.57 3.78 -34.24
N GLN A 438 18.44 4.21 -35.13
CA GLN A 438 19.05 3.34 -36.17
C GLN A 438 19.91 2.22 -35.55
N CYS A 439 20.54 2.45 -34.41
CA CYS A 439 21.20 1.42 -33.62
C CYS A 439 20.21 0.44 -32.95
N GLY A 440 18.91 0.77 -32.90
CA GLY A 440 17.85 -0.04 -32.28
C GLY A 440 17.65 0.24 -30.80
N SER A 441 18.34 1.22 -30.22
CA SER A 441 18.23 1.60 -28.82
C SER A 441 16.85 2.14 -28.48
N ARG A 442 16.46 2.04 -27.20
CA ARG A 442 15.28 2.76 -26.65
C ARG A 442 15.74 4.10 -26.12
N VAL A 443 15.05 5.17 -26.51
CA VAL A 443 15.45 6.54 -26.19
C VAL A 443 14.36 7.25 -25.40
N ALA A 444 14.73 7.85 -24.27
CA ALA A 444 13.90 8.87 -23.63
C ALA A 444 14.71 10.17 -23.50
N ALA A 445 14.19 11.25 -24.08
CA ALA A 445 14.89 12.53 -24.09
C ALA A 445 14.00 13.66 -23.59
N THR A 446 14.56 14.60 -22.83
CA THR A 446 13.89 15.83 -22.48
C THR A 446 14.40 16.98 -23.35
N THR A 447 13.53 17.90 -23.68
CA THR A 447 13.88 19.07 -24.43
C THR A 447 12.90 20.23 -24.24
N HIS A 448 13.32 21.41 -24.57
CA HIS A 448 12.45 22.60 -24.69
C HIS A 448 12.32 23.11 -26.13
N TYR A 449 12.99 22.46 -27.11
CA TYR A 449 12.93 22.87 -28.51
C TYR A 449 11.62 22.48 -29.20
N ALA A 450 11.06 23.44 -29.99
CA ALA A 450 9.84 23.20 -30.76
C ALA A 450 10.06 22.21 -31.90
N GLU A 451 11.26 22.20 -32.49
CA GLU A 451 11.66 21.35 -33.60
C GLU A 451 11.59 19.87 -33.24
N LEU A 452 12.00 19.50 -32.00
CA LEU A 452 11.90 18.11 -31.54
C LEU A 452 10.45 17.67 -31.30
N LYS A 453 9.57 18.60 -30.87
CA LYS A 453 8.14 18.32 -30.78
C LYS A 453 7.54 18.02 -32.17
N LEU A 454 7.94 18.82 -33.19
CA LEU A 454 7.51 18.61 -34.56
C LEU A 454 8.08 17.32 -35.14
N TYR A 455 9.35 16.99 -34.85
CA TYR A 455 9.97 15.75 -35.22
C TYR A 455 9.17 14.55 -34.71
N ALA A 456 8.81 14.55 -33.43
CA ALA A 456 8.01 13.47 -32.82
C ALA A 456 6.57 13.36 -33.36
N MET A 457 6.00 14.45 -33.90
CA MET A 457 4.69 14.41 -34.56
C MET A 457 4.73 13.85 -35.98
N ARG A 458 5.91 13.92 -36.63
CA ARG A 458 6.07 13.55 -38.05
C ARG A 458 6.73 12.19 -38.25
N THR A 459 7.42 11.68 -37.21
CA THR A 459 8.24 10.49 -37.33
C THR A 459 7.54 9.32 -36.64
N GLU A 460 7.28 8.26 -37.39
CA GLU A 460 6.71 7.03 -36.83
C GLU A 460 7.69 6.40 -35.81
N GLY A 461 7.16 5.88 -34.72
CA GLY A 461 7.98 5.31 -33.64
C GLY A 461 8.51 6.35 -32.64
N VAL A 462 8.26 7.64 -32.84
CA VAL A 462 8.64 8.71 -31.90
C VAL A 462 7.38 9.29 -31.26
N MET A 463 7.33 9.38 -29.95
CA MET A 463 6.16 9.85 -29.20
C MET A 463 6.49 11.10 -28.38
N ASN A 464 5.62 12.11 -28.48
CA ASN A 464 5.67 13.24 -27.57
C ASN A 464 5.09 12.90 -26.20
N ALA A 465 5.66 13.48 -25.16
CA ALA A 465 5.06 13.53 -23.83
C ALA A 465 5.26 14.91 -23.23
N SER A 466 4.39 15.33 -22.33
CA SER A 466 4.51 16.60 -21.63
C SER A 466 4.33 16.43 -20.12
N CYS A 467 5.14 17.17 -19.37
CA CYS A 467 4.89 17.34 -17.94
C CYS A 467 3.83 18.43 -17.75
N GLU A 468 2.70 18.06 -17.16
CA GLU A 468 1.59 18.97 -16.91
C GLU A 468 1.98 20.08 -15.93
N PHE A 469 1.58 21.29 -16.21
CA PHE A 469 1.84 22.45 -15.39
C PHE A 469 0.54 23.23 -15.17
N ASP A 470 0.21 23.48 -13.91
CA ASP A 470 -0.98 24.25 -13.55
C ASP A 470 -0.65 25.75 -13.62
N VAL A 471 -1.21 26.39 -14.63
CA VAL A 471 -1.03 27.84 -14.87
C VAL A 471 -1.78 28.68 -13.83
N GLU A 472 -2.84 28.13 -13.19
CA GLU A 472 -3.60 28.86 -12.19
C GLU A 472 -2.85 28.95 -10.86
N THR A 473 -2.23 27.87 -10.43
CA THR A 473 -1.48 27.84 -9.17
C THR A 473 0.00 28.15 -9.35
N LEU A 474 0.52 28.22 -10.58
CA LEU A 474 1.93 28.31 -10.93
C LEU A 474 2.76 27.16 -10.33
N ARG A 475 2.17 25.99 -10.20
CA ARG A 475 2.83 24.81 -9.64
C ARG A 475 2.85 23.67 -10.64
N PRO A 476 3.93 22.89 -10.69
CA PRO A 476 3.94 21.65 -11.44
C PRO A 476 2.98 20.64 -10.80
N THR A 477 2.22 19.94 -11.64
CA THR A 477 1.40 18.80 -11.18
C THR A 477 2.21 17.50 -11.15
N TYR A 478 3.40 17.49 -11.79
CA TYR A 478 4.27 16.34 -11.99
C TYR A 478 3.62 15.15 -12.75
N ARG A 479 2.47 15.37 -13.37
CA ARG A 479 1.80 14.35 -14.20
C ARG A 479 2.40 14.35 -15.60
N LEU A 480 2.68 13.16 -16.14
CA LEU A 480 3.15 12.96 -17.49
C LEU A 480 1.97 12.65 -18.41
N LEU A 481 1.85 13.39 -19.52
CA LEU A 481 0.82 13.23 -20.54
C LEU A 481 1.49 12.72 -21.81
N ILE A 482 1.25 11.46 -22.16
CA ILE A 482 1.79 10.83 -23.36
C ILE A 482 0.91 11.16 -24.57
N GLY A 483 1.54 11.35 -25.74
CA GLY A 483 0.88 11.66 -26.99
C GLY A 483 0.66 13.15 -27.23
N ILE A 484 0.97 14.01 -26.27
CA ILE A 484 0.74 15.45 -26.38
C ILE A 484 2.05 16.20 -26.11
N PRO A 485 2.50 17.04 -27.04
CA PRO A 485 3.65 17.92 -26.80
C PRO A 485 3.29 19.03 -25.80
N GLY A 486 4.24 19.38 -24.93
CA GLY A 486 4.07 20.41 -23.92
C GLY A 486 3.97 21.81 -24.54
N LYS A 487 3.12 22.64 -23.94
CA LYS A 487 2.98 24.04 -24.27
C LYS A 487 4.10 24.91 -23.67
N SER A 488 4.39 26.01 -24.33
CA SER A 488 5.14 27.08 -23.69
C SER A 488 4.19 27.96 -22.87
N ASN A 489 4.34 27.95 -21.56
CA ASN A 489 3.51 28.75 -20.65
C ASN A 489 4.18 30.07 -20.24
N ALA A 490 5.28 30.48 -20.91
CA ALA A 490 6.08 31.60 -20.52
C ALA A 490 5.27 32.91 -20.40
N PHE A 491 4.41 33.22 -21.38
CA PHE A 491 3.58 34.44 -21.34
C PHE A 491 2.52 34.38 -20.23
N ALA A 492 1.90 33.22 -20.00
CA ALA A 492 0.91 33.04 -18.95
C ALA A 492 1.56 33.16 -17.55
N ILE A 493 2.72 32.55 -17.37
CA ILE A 493 3.51 32.64 -16.14
C ILE A 493 3.97 34.11 -15.91
N SER A 494 4.51 34.78 -16.92
CA SER A 494 4.97 36.19 -16.82
C SER A 494 3.84 37.12 -16.44
N ARG A 495 2.65 36.97 -17.08
CA ARG A 495 1.46 37.74 -16.72
C ARG A 495 1.09 37.57 -15.25
N ARG A 496 1.10 36.34 -14.76
CA ARG A 496 0.69 36.04 -13.37
C ARG A 496 1.72 36.52 -12.35
N LEU A 497 2.99 36.55 -12.74
CA LEU A 497 4.06 37.13 -11.93
C LEU A 497 4.06 38.69 -11.94
N GLY A 498 3.16 39.31 -12.69
CA GLY A 498 2.96 40.77 -12.67
C GLY A 498 3.70 41.53 -13.78
N LEU A 499 4.19 40.81 -14.83
CA LEU A 499 4.76 41.53 -15.98
C LEU A 499 3.67 42.33 -16.70
N PRO A 500 3.88 43.67 -16.97
CA PRO A 500 2.87 44.50 -17.62
C PRO A 500 2.44 43.95 -18.98
N GLU A 501 1.12 43.99 -19.25
CA GLU A 501 0.49 43.42 -20.46
C GLU A 501 1.11 44.00 -21.76
N PRO A 502 1.46 45.30 -21.88
CA PRO A 502 2.11 45.85 -23.09
C PRO A 502 3.43 45.17 -23.45
N ILE A 503 4.19 44.70 -22.45
CA ILE A 503 5.45 43.96 -22.67
C ILE A 503 5.15 42.60 -23.22
N ILE A 504 4.15 41.89 -22.63
CA ILE A 504 3.70 40.56 -23.06
C ILE A 504 3.18 40.62 -24.50
N ASP A 505 2.35 41.63 -24.83
CA ASP A 505 1.76 41.77 -26.16
C ASP A 505 2.83 42.09 -27.20
N LYS A 506 3.80 42.91 -26.83
CA LYS A 506 4.97 43.18 -27.69
C LYS A 506 5.78 41.89 -27.91
N ALA A 507 6.06 41.13 -26.84
CA ALA A 507 6.77 39.86 -26.95
C ALA A 507 6.03 38.87 -27.86
N LYS A 508 4.73 38.72 -27.66
CA LYS A 508 3.89 37.91 -28.56
C LYS A 508 3.95 38.35 -30.01
N SER A 509 4.05 39.68 -30.27
CA SER A 509 4.14 40.17 -31.62
C SER A 509 5.47 39.86 -32.33
N LEU A 510 6.50 39.51 -31.57
CA LEU A 510 7.83 39.13 -32.06
C LEU A 510 7.99 37.63 -32.32
N VAL A 511 7.05 36.79 -31.86
CA VAL A 511 7.05 35.35 -32.14
C VAL A 511 6.56 35.10 -33.58
N ASN A 512 7.23 34.19 -34.30
CA ASN A 512 6.91 33.85 -35.68
C ASN A 512 5.47 33.34 -35.84
N GLU A 513 4.83 33.65 -36.99
CA GLU A 513 3.44 33.17 -37.27
C GLU A 513 3.30 31.64 -37.27
N ASN A 514 4.30 30.91 -37.73
CA ASN A 514 4.32 29.46 -37.74
C ASN A 514 4.30 28.87 -36.33
N ASP A 515 5.05 29.46 -35.41
CA ASP A 515 5.09 29.01 -33.99
C ASP A 515 3.78 29.33 -33.28
N ARG A 516 3.10 30.44 -33.63
CA ARG A 516 1.77 30.78 -33.11
C ARG A 516 0.70 29.79 -33.54
N ASN A 517 0.62 29.51 -34.85
CA ASN A 517 -0.33 28.55 -35.38
C ASN A 517 -0.15 27.14 -34.76
N PHE A 518 1.11 26.75 -34.52
CA PHE A 518 1.42 25.49 -33.86
C PHE A 518 0.98 25.49 -32.39
N GLU A 519 1.23 26.54 -31.63
CA GLU A 519 0.77 26.68 -30.25
C GLU A 519 -0.78 26.67 -30.13
N ASP A 520 -1.47 27.31 -31.10
CA ASP A 520 -2.94 27.31 -31.13
C ASP A 520 -3.52 25.90 -31.37
N VAL A 521 -2.93 25.14 -32.29
CA VAL A 521 -3.30 23.71 -32.50
C VAL A 521 -3.06 22.90 -31.25
N LEU A 522 -1.93 23.10 -30.55
CA LEU A 522 -1.64 22.44 -29.28
C LEU A 522 -2.67 22.78 -28.20
N ASN A 523 -3.11 24.06 -28.17
CA ASN A 523 -4.16 24.50 -27.24
C ASN A 523 -5.47 23.77 -27.47
N GLN A 524 -5.90 23.61 -28.70
CA GLN A 524 -7.11 22.89 -29.07
C GLN A 524 -7.02 21.40 -28.72
N LEU A 525 -5.90 20.76 -29.06
CA LEU A 525 -5.66 19.34 -28.73
C LEU A 525 -5.72 19.06 -27.22
N GLU A 526 -5.13 19.92 -26.42
CA GLU A 526 -5.14 19.75 -24.97
C GLU A 526 -6.52 19.98 -24.36
N GLN A 527 -7.28 20.96 -24.86
CA GLN A 527 -8.63 21.21 -24.44
C GLN A 527 -9.55 20.01 -24.76
N GLN A 528 -9.41 19.43 -25.96
CA GLN A 528 -10.13 18.19 -26.32
C GLN A 528 -9.74 17.02 -25.43
N ARG A 529 -8.46 16.87 -25.11
CA ARG A 529 -7.99 15.83 -24.22
C ARG A 529 -8.56 15.97 -22.82
N GLN A 530 -8.52 17.18 -22.23
CA GLN A 530 -9.09 17.43 -20.90
C GLN A 530 -10.59 17.07 -20.85
N GLN A 531 -11.32 17.39 -21.91
CA GLN A 531 -12.73 17.00 -22.03
C GLN A 531 -12.90 15.48 -22.11
N MET A 532 -12.07 14.79 -22.91
CA MET A 532 -12.08 13.34 -22.99
C MET A 532 -11.70 12.67 -21.67
N GLU A 533 -10.70 13.20 -20.96
CA GLU A 533 -10.26 12.62 -19.68
C GLU A 533 -11.31 12.83 -18.59
N ALA A 534 -11.95 13.99 -18.54
CA ALA A 534 -13.09 14.24 -17.66
C ALA A 534 -14.25 13.29 -17.95
N ALA A 535 -14.61 13.13 -19.22
CA ALA A 535 -15.66 12.18 -19.65
C ALA A 535 -15.31 10.71 -19.32
N LYS A 536 -14.04 10.32 -19.48
CA LYS A 536 -13.57 8.98 -19.11
C LYS A 536 -13.68 8.74 -17.62
N LEU A 537 -13.27 9.70 -16.81
CA LEU A 537 -13.34 9.61 -15.34
C LEU A 537 -14.78 9.50 -14.84
N GLU A 538 -15.69 10.25 -15.48
CA GLU A 538 -17.10 10.19 -15.19
C GLU A 538 -17.72 8.84 -15.64
N ALA A 539 -17.31 8.32 -16.79
CA ALA A 539 -17.73 7.00 -17.26
C ALA A 539 -17.24 5.86 -16.34
N GLU A 540 -16.00 5.93 -15.84
CA GLU A 540 -15.47 4.97 -14.89
C GLU A 540 -16.21 5.04 -13.54
N ARG A 541 -16.50 6.25 -13.07
CA ARG A 541 -17.30 6.45 -11.85
C ARG A 541 -18.70 5.84 -12.00
N LEU A 542 -19.39 6.14 -13.09
CA LEU A 542 -20.71 5.59 -13.38
C LEU A 542 -20.68 4.06 -13.49
N ARG A 543 -19.62 3.52 -14.08
CA ARG A 543 -19.43 2.06 -14.16
C ARG A 543 -19.28 1.43 -12.78
N GLN A 544 -18.45 2.02 -11.89
CA GLN A 544 -18.30 1.54 -10.52
C GLN A 544 -19.59 1.66 -9.71
N GLU A 545 -20.33 2.76 -9.86
CA GLU A 545 -21.64 2.94 -9.21
C GLU A 545 -22.66 1.88 -9.73
N THR A 546 -22.63 1.58 -11.02
CA THR A 546 -23.50 0.56 -11.63
C THR A 546 -23.16 -0.84 -11.13
N GLU A 547 -21.88 -1.19 -11.03
CA GLU A 547 -21.41 -2.47 -10.50
C GLU A 547 -21.83 -2.64 -9.02
N GLN A 548 -21.63 -1.62 -8.20
CA GLN A 548 -22.08 -1.63 -6.80
C GLN A 548 -23.60 -1.74 -6.65
N MET A 549 -24.36 -1.07 -7.52
CA MET A 549 -25.82 -1.21 -7.57
C MET A 549 -26.25 -2.63 -7.95
N LYS A 550 -25.54 -3.22 -8.90
CA LYS A 550 -25.81 -4.60 -9.35
C LYS A 550 -25.54 -5.59 -8.22
N GLU A 551 -24.41 -5.49 -7.53
CA GLU A 551 -24.09 -6.33 -6.36
C GLU A 551 -25.14 -6.20 -5.25
N LYS A 552 -25.52 -4.96 -4.92
CA LYS A 552 -26.59 -4.71 -3.92
C LYS A 552 -27.93 -5.30 -4.35
N SER A 553 -28.28 -5.21 -5.63
CA SER A 553 -29.51 -5.78 -6.19
C SER A 553 -29.48 -7.31 -6.12
N GLU A 554 -28.36 -7.94 -6.49
CA GLU A 554 -28.20 -9.41 -6.42
C GLU A 554 -28.27 -9.91 -4.98
N ALA A 555 -27.64 -9.21 -4.04
CA ALA A 555 -27.72 -9.52 -2.61
C ALA A 555 -29.17 -9.44 -2.10
N TYR A 556 -29.89 -8.39 -2.47
CA TYR A 556 -31.29 -8.19 -2.11
C TYR A 556 -32.21 -9.29 -2.68
N TYR A 557 -32.02 -9.66 -3.96
CA TYR A 557 -32.74 -10.77 -4.56
C TYR A 557 -32.43 -12.12 -3.89
N ALA A 558 -31.19 -12.34 -3.49
CA ALA A 558 -30.81 -13.55 -2.76
C ALA A 558 -31.47 -13.62 -1.39
N GLU A 559 -31.60 -12.49 -0.71
CA GLU A 559 -32.27 -12.38 0.60
C GLU A 559 -33.78 -12.65 0.46
N ILE A 560 -34.46 -12.01 -0.50
CA ILE A 560 -35.88 -12.26 -0.79
C ILE A 560 -36.11 -13.75 -1.10
N LYS A 561 -35.25 -14.35 -1.91
CA LYS A 561 -35.36 -15.78 -2.24
C LYS A 561 -35.25 -16.67 -0.99
N ARG A 562 -34.32 -16.36 -0.09
CA ARG A 562 -34.17 -17.07 1.19
C ARG A 562 -35.38 -16.94 2.10
N GLU A 563 -35.91 -15.71 2.22
CA GLU A 563 -37.11 -15.47 3.03
C GLU A 563 -38.34 -16.19 2.45
N ARG A 564 -38.50 -16.18 1.13
CA ARG A 564 -39.57 -16.93 0.46
C ARG A 564 -39.44 -18.43 0.68
N GLU A 565 -38.24 -18.97 0.58
CA GLU A 565 -38.01 -20.41 0.84
C GLU A 565 -38.30 -20.78 2.30
N LYS A 566 -37.95 -19.92 3.27
CA LYS A 566 -38.31 -20.11 4.69
C LYS A 566 -39.82 -20.09 4.90
N ALA A 567 -40.51 -19.10 4.32
CA ALA A 567 -41.96 -19.00 4.42
C ALA A 567 -42.68 -20.22 3.81
N VAL A 568 -42.22 -20.71 2.64
CA VAL A 568 -42.77 -21.92 2.02
C VAL A 568 -42.49 -23.17 2.86
N ARG A 569 -41.33 -23.32 3.48
CA ARG A 569 -41.03 -24.43 4.40
C ARG A 569 -41.89 -24.37 5.65
N ALA A 570 -42.07 -23.18 6.24
CA ALA A 570 -42.92 -23.00 7.42
C ALA A 570 -44.39 -23.38 7.10
N ALA A 571 -44.95 -22.86 5.98
CA ALA A 571 -46.31 -23.19 5.55
C ALA A 571 -46.50 -24.69 5.26
N ARG A 572 -45.49 -25.36 4.66
CA ARG A 572 -45.54 -26.83 4.44
C ARG A 572 -45.50 -27.60 5.74
N ALA A 573 -44.67 -27.18 6.71
CA ALA A 573 -44.60 -27.82 8.02
C ALA A 573 -45.93 -27.65 8.81
N GLU A 574 -46.54 -26.49 8.73
CA GLU A 574 -47.83 -26.21 9.35
C GLU A 574 -48.97 -27.03 8.69
N ALA A 575 -49.03 -27.07 7.35
CA ALA A 575 -49.96 -27.92 6.64
C ALA A 575 -49.80 -29.41 6.96
N GLN A 576 -48.57 -29.90 7.10
CA GLN A 576 -48.29 -31.29 7.49
C GLN A 576 -48.75 -31.54 8.93
N SER A 577 -48.51 -30.60 9.85
CA SER A 577 -49.04 -30.74 11.22
C SER A 577 -50.56 -30.85 11.28
N ILE A 578 -51.27 -30.01 10.50
CA ILE A 578 -52.73 -30.04 10.43
C ILE A 578 -53.22 -31.40 9.89
N ILE A 579 -52.55 -31.92 8.84
CA ILE A 579 -52.92 -33.25 8.27
C ILE A 579 -52.67 -34.35 9.27
N ASP A 580 -51.55 -34.31 9.99
CA ASP A 580 -51.23 -35.36 10.98
C ASP A 580 -52.16 -35.32 12.20
N ASP A 581 -52.59 -34.15 12.63
CA ASP A 581 -53.61 -34.00 13.71
C ASP A 581 -54.99 -34.49 13.25
N ALA A 582 -55.41 -34.16 12.02
CA ALA A 582 -56.64 -34.65 11.43
C ALA A 582 -56.64 -36.18 11.29
N ARG A 583 -55.50 -36.78 10.89
CA ARG A 583 -55.32 -38.23 10.82
C ARG A 583 -55.42 -38.89 12.20
N ARG A 584 -54.81 -38.29 13.23
CA ARG A 584 -54.86 -38.78 14.59
C ARG A 584 -56.27 -38.81 15.12
N THR A 585 -56.97 -37.66 14.99
CA THR A 585 -58.39 -37.52 15.40
C THR A 585 -59.28 -38.52 14.67
N SER A 586 -59.08 -38.70 13.36
CA SER A 586 -59.82 -39.67 12.53
C SER A 586 -59.59 -41.12 13.01
N ASN A 587 -58.33 -41.48 13.34
CA ASN A 587 -58.01 -42.82 13.81
C ASN A 587 -58.59 -43.09 15.19
N GLU A 588 -58.51 -42.11 16.12
CA GLU A 588 -59.16 -42.21 17.45
C GLU A 588 -60.63 -42.40 17.35
N VAL A 589 -61.34 -41.64 16.52
CA VAL A 589 -62.77 -41.82 16.28
C VAL A 589 -63.09 -43.14 15.67
N ALA A 590 -62.27 -43.65 14.73
CA ALA A 590 -62.45 -44.99 14.11
C ALA A 590 -62.29 -46.13 15.13
N ASP A 591 -61.32 -46.00 16.01
CA ASP A 591 -61.08 -47.02 17.07
C ASP A 591 -62.15 -46.97 18.15
N GLU A 592 -62.63 -45.76 18.56
CA GLU A 592 -63.81 -45.67 19.45
C GLU A 592 -65.09 -46.25 18.84
N LEU A 593 -65.28 -45.99 17.55
CA LEU A 593 -66.43 -46.64 16.81
C LEU A 593 -66.32 -48.15 16.72
N LYS A 594 -65.10 -48.70 16.55
CA LYS A 594 -64.86 -50.15 16.61
C LYS A 594 -65.19 -50.72 18.01
N GLN A 595 -64.74 -50.00 19.05
CA GLN A 595 -65.07 -50.42 20.44
C GLN A 595 -66.57 -50.35 20.73
N LEU A 596 -67.26 -49.31 20.27
CA LEU A 596 -68.73 -49.20 20.40
C LEU A 596 -69.50 -50.30 19.67
N ARG A 597 -69.06 -50.64 18.42
CA ARG A 597 -69.58 -51.77 17.64
C ARG A 597 -69.38 -53.10 18.38
N LYS A 598 -68.27 -53.32 19.08
CA LYS A 598 -67.98 -54.50 19.84
C LYS A 598 -68.86 -54.55 21.10
N GLN A 599 -69.06 -53.45 21.80
CA GLN A 599 -69.93 -53.33 22.98
C GLN A 599 -71.43 -53.51 22.62
N LEU A 600 -71.88 -53.06 21.43
CA LEU A 600 -73.21 -53.30 20.92
C LEU A 600 -73.50 -54.73 20.52
N ARG A 601 -72.45 -55.51 20.21
CA ARG A 601 -72.56 -56.95 19.94
C ARG A 601 -72.71 -57.81 21.25
N ASP A 602 -72.14 -57.30 22.30
CA ASP A 602 -72.02 -58.07 23.59
C ASP A 602 -73.05 -57.64 24.62
N ASN A 603 -73.82 -56.55 24.55
CA ASN A 603 -74.90 -56.17 25.49
C ASN A 603 -75.95 -55.28 24.81
N ALA A 604 -77.21 -55.69 24.97
CA ALA A 604 -78.39 -55.00 24.52
C ALA A 604 -78.82 -53.84 25.46
N ASP A 605 -78.06 -52.75 25.50
CA ASP A 605 -78.40 -51.54 26.19
C ASP A 605 -78.39 -50.31 25.19
N VAL A 606 -79.62 -49.99 24.72
CA VAL A 606 -79.83 -49.01 23.63
C VAL A 606 -79.73 -47.53 24.17
N GLN A 607 -79.86 -47.32 25.48
CA GLN A 607 -79.81 -45.95 26.03
C GLN A 607 -78.41 -45.41 26.23
N GLY A 608 -77.44 -46.22 26.53
CA GLY A 608 -76.05 -45.78 26.64
C GLY A 608 -75.31 -45.50 25.33
N SER A 609 -75.81 -46.09 24.23
CA SER A 609 -75.22 -45.95 22.89
C SER A 609 -75.52 -44.60 22.20
N ASN A 610 -76.72 -44.03 22.43
CA ASN A 610 -77.09 -42.72 21.88
C ASN A 610 -76.30 -41.57 22.56
N ALA A 611 -75.97 -41.61 23.85
CA ALA A 611 -75.20 -40.62 24.54
C ALA A 611 -73.74 -40.59 24.04
N LYS A 612 -73.14 -41.79 23.78
CA LYS A 612 -71.75 -41.88 23.24
C LYS A 612 -71.66 -41.47 21.78
N GLN A 613 -72.70 -41.71 20.98
CA GLN A 613 -72.77 -41.29 19.58
C GLN A 613 -72.90 -39.79 19.47
N THR A 614 -73.61 -39.11 20.40
CA THR A 614 -73.78 -37.67 20.47
C THR A 614 -72.46 -37.06 20.92
N GLU A 615 -71.74 -37.64 21.86
CA GLU A 615 -70.41 -37.19 22.30
C GLU A 615 -69.37 -37.32 21.20
N LEU A 616 -69.33 -38.38 20.42
CA LEU A 616 -68.47 -38.57 19.24
C LEU A 616 -68.74 -37.51 18.12
N ARG A 617 -70.02 -37.21 17.84
CA ARG A 617 -70.44 -36.17 16.95
C ARG A 617 -69.98 -34.78 17.45
N ARG A 618 -70.12 -34.51 18.75
CA ARG A 618 -69.65 -33.29 19.35
C ARG A 618 -68.14 -33.13 19.18
N ARG A 619 -67.33 -34.18 19.39
CA ARG A 619 -65.89 -34.12 19.20
C ARG A 619 -65.48 -34.00 17.72
N LEU A 620 -66.22 -34.58 16.81
CA LEU A 620 -66.01 -34.47 15.37
C LEU A 620 -66.26 -33.00 14.92
N ASN A 621 -67.36 -32.40 15.40
CA ASN A 621 -67.70 -31.01 15.16
C ASN A 621 -66.68 -30.04 15.79
N GLU A 622 -66.22 -30.35 17.01
CA GLU A 622 -65.14 -29.57 17.65
C GLU A 622 -63.79 -29.66 16.87
N ALA A 623 -63.50 -30.81 16.25
CA ALA A 623 -62.33 -31.00 15.39
C ALA A 623 -62.51 -30.27 14.03
N GLU A 624 -63.71 -30.31 13.45
CA GLU A 624 -64.09 -29.54 12.26
C GLU A 624 -64.02 -28.03 12.54
N ASP A 625 -64.48 -27.53 13.68
CA ASP A 625 -64.42 -26.16 14.07
C ASP A 625 -63.00 -25.67 14.31
N ARG A 626 -62.09 -26.51 14.84
CA ARG A 626 -60.66 -26.23 14.95
C ARG A 626 -59.98 -26.14 13.58
N LEU A 627 -60.40 -26.96 12.60
CA LEU A 627 -59.89 -26.94 11.22
C LEU A 627 -60.49 -25.75 10.44
N ALA A 628 -61.75 -25.36 10.71
CA ALA A 628 -62.43 -24.20 10.08
C ALA A 628 -61.95 -22.88 10.68
N GLY A 629 -61.36 -22.84 11.89
CA GLY A 629 -60.87 -21.64 12.53
C GLY A 629 -59.65 -20.95 11.87
N HIS A 630 -59.12 -21.50 10.75
CA HIS A 630 -58.03 -20.94 9.98
C HIS A 630 -58.44 -20.39 8.60
N ASP A 631 -59.70 -20.06 8.43
CA ASP A 631 -60.18 -19.28 7.30
C ASP A 631 -59.88 -17.80 7.53
N ASP A 632 -58.66 -17.36 7.11
CA ASP A 632 -58.33 -15.95 6.93
C ASP A 632 -59.13 -15.42 5.71
N THR A 633 -60.45 -15.33 5.86
CA THR A 633 -61.24 -14.55 4.95
C THR A 633 -60.83 -13.08 5.13
N PRO A 634 -60.36 -12.42 4.06
CA PRO A 634 -59.97 -11.02 4.20
C PRO A 634 -61.18 -10.22 4.70
N LYS A 635 -61.05 -9.57 5.87
CA LYS A 635 -62.07 -8.69 6.42
C LYS A 635 -62.52 -7.73 5.33
N PRO A 636 -63.84 -7.51 5.13
CA PRO A 636 -64.33 -6.55 4.16
C PRO A 636 -63.75 -5.19 4.49
N ARG A 637 -62.88 -4.70 3.61
CA ARG A 637 -62.32 -3.34 3.72
C ARG A 637 -63.44 -2.36 3.38
N PRO A 638 -63.50 -1.22 4.12
CA PRO A 638 -64.60 -0.25 3.90
C PRO A 638 -64.61 0.24 2.46
N GLN A 639 -65.77 0.26 1.81
CA GLN A 639 -65.95 0.86 0.51
C GLN A 639 -65.50 2.31 0.51
N ALA A 640 -64.83 2.70 -0.56
CA ALA A 640 -64.30 4.04 -0.72
C ALA A 640 -65.46 5.07 -0.66
N ALA A 641 -65.33 6.09 0.15
CA ALA A 641 -66.29 7.13 0.34
C ALA A 641 -66.54 7.99 -0.92
N ARG A 642 -65.72 7.84 -1.95
CA ARG A 642 -65.84 8.57 -3.23
C ARG A 642 -65.29 7.75 -4.42
N ALA A 643 -65.69 8.12 -5.63
CA ALA A 643 -65.17 7.56 -6.87
C ALA A 643 -63.69 7.94 -7.07
N ILE A 644 -62.88 6.96 -7.59
CA ILE A 644 -61.43 7.13 -7.88
C ILE A 644 -61.28 8.10 -9.06
N ARG A 645 -60.35 9.03 -8.94
CA ARG A 645 -60.00 10.05 -9.94
C ARG A 645 -58.60 9.91 -10.44
N VAL A 646 -58.28 10.46 -11.59
CA VAL A 646 -56.89 10.53 -12.11
C VAL A 646 -56.06 11.34 -11.12
N GLY A 647 -54.88 10.78 -10.72
CA GLY A 647 -54.01 11.33 -9.71
C GLY A 647 -54.20 10.76 -8.30
N ASP A 648 -55.20 9.91 -8.05
CA ASP A 648 -55.36 9.25 -6.74
C ASP A 648 -54.33 8.11 -6.57
N THR A 649 -53.96 7.86 -5.33
CA THR A 649 -53.13 6.71 -4.95
C THR A 649 -54.03 5.55 -4.57
N VAL A 650 -53.86 4.42 -5.23
CA VAL A 650 -54.66 3.19 -5.07
C VAL A 650 -53.73 2.00 -4.73
N GLU A 651 -54.28 1.02 -4.04
CA GLU A 651 -53.61 -0.27 -3.81
C GLU A 651 -54.16 -1.33 -4.73
N LEU A 652 -53.27 -2.04 -5.43
CA LEU A 652 -53.59 -3.18 -6.27
C LEU A 652 -53.79 -4.42 -5.40
N VAL A 653 -55.01 -5.00 -5.39
CA VAL A 653 -55.42 -6.14 -4.53
C VAL A 653 -54.53 -7.35 -4.72
N ARG A 654 -54.21 -7.68 -5.99
CA ARG A 654 -53.41 -8.85 -6.36
C ARG A 654 -51.92 -8.79 -5.90
N PHE A 655 -51.41 -7.58 -5.75
CA PHE A 655 -49.97 -7.41 -5.52
C PHE A 655 -49.65 -6.65 -4.23
N GLY A 656 -50.63 -6.11 -3.51
CA GLY A 656 -50.43 -5.29 -2.31
C GLY A 656 -49.59 -4.06 -2.56
N THR A 657 -49.53 -3.58 -3.83
CA THR A 657 -48.59 -2.52 -4.24
C THR A 657 -49.34 -1.23 -4.48
N ARG A 658 -48.81 -0.10 -4.00
CA ARG A 658 -49.37 1.22 -4.25
C ARG A 658 -49.07 1.69 -5.67
N ALA A 659 -50.08 2.24 -6.35
CA ALA A 659 -49.98 2.78 -7.69
C ALA A 659 -50.77 4.09 -7.81
N SER A 660 -50.34 4.98 -8.70
CA SER A 660 -51.03 6.22 -8.99
C SER A 660 -51.88 6.04 -10.24
N VAL A 661 -53.11 6.56 -10.24
CA VAL A 661 -54.05 6.52 -11.37
C VAL A 661 -53.61 7.56 -12.39
N LEU A 662 -53.16 7.09 -13.59
CA LEU A 662 -52.74 7.93 -14.70
C LEU A 662 -53.91 8.34 -15.61
N ALA A 663 -54.81 7.38 -15.88
CA ALA A 663 -55.97 7.62 -16.73
C ALA A 663 -57.12 6.65 -16.38
N ILE A 664 -58.33 7.00 -16.75
CA ILE A 664 -59.52 6.15 -16.69
C ILE A 664 -59.94 5.89 -18.12
N ASN A 665 -59.91 4.63 -18.56
CA ASN A 665 -60.27 4.23 -19.89
C ASN A 665 -61.79 4.26 -20.12
N LYS A 666 -62.21 4.26 -21.39
CA LYS A 666 -63.65 4.31 -21.76
C LYS A 666 -64.42 3.04 -21.36
N ASP A 667 -63.74 1.94 -21.09
CA ASP A 667 -64.27 0.68 -20.59
C ASP A 667 -64.37 0.60 -19.08
N GLY A 668 -64.02 1.69 -18.38
CA GLY A 668 -64.07 1.77 -16.90
C GLY A 668 -62.83 1.22 -16.20
N SER A 669 -61.79 0.66 -16.92
CA SER A 669 -60.54 0.22 -16.36
C SER A 669 -59.63 1.39 -16.00
N TYR A 670 -58.77 1.20 -15.00
CA TYR A 670 -57.77 2.20 -14.56
C TYR A 670 -56.36 1.89 -15.12
N LEU A 671 -55.77 2.88 -15.76
CA LEU A 671 -54.33 2.83 -16.10
C LEU A 671 -53.54 3.36 -14.89
N LEU A 672 -52.75 2.50 -14.31
CA LEU A 672 -52.03 2.75 -13.06
C LEU A 672 -50.52 2.75 -13.29
N GLN A 673 -49.83 3.56 -12.54
CA GLN A 673 -48.37 3.55 -12.49
C GLN A 673 -47.92 3.03 -11.11
N ALA A 674 -47.29 1.85 -11.13
CA ALA A 674 -46.66 1.24 -9.95
C ALA A 674 -45.12 1.27 -10.14
N GLY A 675 -44.44 2.28 -9.55
CA GLY A 675 -43.06 2.57 -9.80
C GLY A 675 -42.77 2.94 -11.25
N ILE A 676 -41.95 2.15 -11.98
CA ILE A 676 -41.63 2.35 -13.39
C ILE A 676 -42.56 1.60 -14.35
N MET A 677 -43.50 0.77 -13.85
CA MET A 677 -44.39 -0.04 -14.66
C MET A 677 -45.77 0.58 -14.76
N LYS A 678 -46.37 0.54 -15.97
CA LYS A 678 -47.77 0.88 -16.23
C LYS A 678 -48.60 -0.41 -16.29
N VAL A 679 -49.65 -0.48 -15.46
CA VAL A 679 -50.51 -1.64 -15.35
C VAL A 679 -51.95 -1.20 -15.53
N THR A 680 -52.76 -1.95 -16.33
CA THR A 680 -54.21 -1.71 -16.40
C THR A 680 -54.91 -2.66 -15.43
N ALA A 681 -55.79 -2.12 -14.58
CA ALA A 681 -56.51 -2.89 -13.57
C ALA A 681 -58.02 -2.59 -13.66
N GLN A 682 -58.85 -3.59 -13.34
CA GLN A 682 -60.34 -3.43 -13.29
C GLN A 682 -60.72 -2.73 -11.98
N PRO A 683 -61.93 -2.11 -11.92
CA PRO A 683 -62.39 -1.38 -10.74
C PRO A 683 -62.45 -2.22 -9.45
N ASP A 684 -62.64 -3.51 -9.55
CA ASP A 684 -62.68 -4.48 -8.46
C ASP A 684 -61.29 -4.91 -7.95
N GLU A 685 -60.23 -4.61 -8.71
CA GLU A 685 -58.85 -4.93 -8.38
C GLU A 685 -58.08 -3.76 -7.69
N VAL A 686 -58.73 -2.66 -7.43
CA VAL A 686 -58.12 -1.43 -6.87
C VAL A 686 -58.86 -0.84 -5.72
N TYR A 687 -58.15 -0.41 -4.66
CA TYR A 687 -58.73 0.31 -3.51
C TYR A 687 -58.10 1.68 -3.37
N LEU A 688 -58.94 2.70 -3.10
CA LEU A 688 -58.48 4.05 -2.84
C LEU A 688 -57.86 4.15 -1.44
N ILE A 689 -56.59 4.65 -1.38
CA ILE A 689 -55.95 4.97 -0.12
C ILE A 689 -56.18 6.44 0.20
N GLU A 690 -56.96 6.76 1.25
CA GLU A 690 -57.07 8.12 1.77
C GLU A 690 -55.87 8.43 2.65
N GLU A 691 -54.91 9.21 2.14
CA GLU A 691 -53.81 9.74 2.94
C GLU A 691 -54.26 10.94 3.76
N THR A 692 -54.08 10.89 5.07
CA THR A 692 -54.29 12.03 5.97
C THR A 692 -53.28 13.13 5.60
N LYS A 693 -53.75 14.34 5.37
CA LYS A 693 -52.98 15.52 4.91
C LYS A 693 -51.67 15.85 5.67
N GLN A 694 -51.40 15.20 6.79
CA GLN A 694 -50.16 15.40 7.56
C GLN A 694 -48.98 14.52 7.10
N GLN A 695 -49.21 13.36 6.46
CA GLN A 695 -48.10 12.50 5.94
C GLN A 695 -47.64 12.96 4.57
N ALA A 696 -48.53 13.47 3.73
CA ALA A 696 -48.17 14.02 2.43
C ALA A 696 -47.20 15.22 2.53
N LYS A 697 -47.37 16.10 3.55
CA LYS A 697 -46.44 17.22 3.78
C LYS A 697 -45.02 16.78 4.16
N LYS A 698 -44.86 15.72 4.94
CA LYS A 698 -43.52 15.19 5.32
C LYS A 698 -42.81 14.47 4.19
N ILE A 699 -43.55 13.82 3.29
CA ILE A 699 -42.97 13.15 2.11
C ILE A 699 -42.53 14.19 1.09
N ILE A 700 -43.30 15.23 0.86
CA ILE A 700 -42.97 16.36 -0.02
C ILE A 700 -41.74 17.12 0.49
N GLU A 701 -41.60 17.36 1.79
CA GLU A 701 -40.40 18.00 2.35
C GLU A 701 -39.14 17.12 2.30
N ARG A 702 -39.25 15.79 2.36
CA ARG A 702 -38.12 14.87 2.18
C ARG A 702 -37.71 14.74 0.73
N SER A 703 -38.61 14.68 -0.21
CA SER A 703 -38.28 14.64 -1.66
C SER A 703 -37.72 15.98 -2.13
N GLN A 704 -38.22 17.13 -1.65
CA GLN A 704 -37.64 18.44 -1.93
C GLN A 704 -36.21 18.62 -1.35
N ARG A 705 -35.87 17.99 -0.24
CA ARG A 705 -34.49 17.95 0.29
C ARG A 705 -33.55 17.05 -0.53
N ALA A 706 -34.06 15.93 -1.04
CA ALA A 706 -33.28 15.02 -1.88
C ALA A 706 -33.00 15.61 -3.28
N PHE A 707 -33.95 16.39 -3.83
CA PHE A 707 -33.77 17.04 -5.15
C PHE A 707 -32.94 18.36 -5.08
N ARG A 708 -32.84 19.01 -3.95
CA ARG A 708 -31.90 20.14 -3.76
C ARG A 708 -30.42 19.73 -3.78
N SER A 709 -30.09 18.44 -3.70
CA SER A 709 -28.74 17.93 -3.83
C SER A 709 -28.35 17.49 -5.26
N ALA A 710 -29.28 17.42 -6.20
CA ALA A 710 -29.05 17.16 -7.61
C ALA A 710 -29.28 18.48 -8.39
N GLY A 711 -28.25 19.23 -8.58
CA GLY A 711 -28.01 20.49 -9.31
C GLY A 711 -28.98 20.98 -10.40
N ALA A 712 -30.29 21.04 -10.17
CA ALA A 712 -31.19 21.74 -11.07
C ALA A 712 -31.10 23.25 -10.79
N SER A 713 -30.45 23.99 -11.68
CA SER A 713 -30.39 25.46 -11.59
C SER A 713 -31.75 26.08 -11.77
N THR A 714 -32.07 27.09 -10.96
CA THR A 714 -33.28 27.93 -11.14
C THR A 714 -33.04 29.09 -12.09
N GLU A 715 -31.81 29.25 -12.56
CA GLU A 715 -31.37 30.32 -13.46
C GLU A 715 -30.65 29.77 -14.68
N LEU A 716 -30.93 30.36 -15.86
CA LEU A 716 -30.28 30.07 -17.13
C LEU A 716 -29.69 31.38 -17.70
N ASP A 717 -28.39 31.38 -17.96
CA ASP A 717 -27.70 32.50 -18.58
C ASP A 717 -27.44 32.25 -20.08
N LEU A 718 -28.08 33.03 -20.93
CA LEU A 718 -28.00 32.96 -22.39
C LEU A 718 -27.16 34.07 -22.99
N ARG A 719 -26.50 34.91 -22.22
CA ARG A 719 -25.73 36.03 -22.70
C ARG A 719 -24.55 35.55 -23.54
N GLY A 720 -24.38 36.15 -24.72
CA GLY A 720 -23.29 35.81 -25.64
C GLY A 720 -23.58 34.66 -26.61
N MET A 721 -24.75 34.03 -26.53
CA MET A 721 -25.17 32.98 -27.45
C MET A 721 -25.85 33.55 -28.69
N SER A 722 -25.81 32.81 -29.80
CA SER A 722 -26.66 33.08 -30.96
C SER A 722 -28.14 32.77 -30.65
N ALA A 723 -29.08 33.32 -31.42
CA ALA A 723 -30.50 33.12 -31.17
C ALA A 723 -30.90 31.63 -31.24
N ASP A 724 -30.35 30.87 -32.18
CA ASP A 724 -30.66 29.46 -32.38
C ASP A 724 -30.07 28.58 -31.26
N GLU A 725 -28.84 28.85 -30.83
CA GLU A 725 -28.23 28.17 -29.68
C GLU A 725 -28.97 28.45 -28.36
N ALA A 726 -29.43 29.72 -28.19
CA ALA A 726 -30.17 30.11 -27.01
C ALA A 726 -31.53 29.38 -26.89
N ILE A 727 -32.24 29.20 -28.03
CA ILE A 727 -33.50 28.47 -28.07
C ILE A 727 -33.29 26.98 -27.73
N ALA A 728 -32.27 26.33 -28.36
CA ALA A 728 -32.00 24.91 -28.07
C ALA A 728 -31.62 24.69 -26.60
N THR A 729 -30.84 25.58 -26.01
CA THR A 729 -30.45 25.54 -24.60
C THR A 729 -31.61 25.80 -23.65
N LEU A 730 -32.51 26.72 -24.05
CA LEU A 730 -33.72 27.05 -23.30
C LEU A 730 -34.68 25.87 -23.22
N ASP A 731 -34.91 25.15 -24.32
CA ASP A 731 -35.81 23.99 -24.37
C ASP A 731 -35.33 22.88 -23.44
N ILE A 732 -34.03 22.53 -23.48
CA ILE A 732 -33.44 21.54 -22.57
C ILE A 732 -33.57 21.98 -21.11
N PHE A 733 -33.35 23.25 -20.84
CA PHE A 733 -33.46 23.82 -19.49
C PHE A 733 -34.90 23.79 -18.96
N LEU A 734 -35.90 24.13 -19.78
CA LEU A 734 -37.30 24.09 -19.42
C LEU A 734 -37.78 22.66 -19.14
N ASP A 735 -37.34 21.68 -19.94
CA ASP A 735 -37.62 20.26 -19.71
C ASP A 735 -37.04 19.79 -18.37
N ASN A 736 -35.80 20.14 -18.09
CA ASN A 736 -35.15 19.81 -16.81
C ASN A 736 -35.81 20.52 -15.62
N ALA A 737 -36.21 21.74 -15.78
CA ALA A 737 -36.91 22.51 -14.76
C ALA A 737 -38.32 21.92 -14.46
N MET A 738 -39.02 21.47 -15.48
CA MET A 738 -40.27 20.73 -15.33
C MET A 738 -40.08 19.38 -14.63
N MET A 739 -39.06 18.63 -15.01
CA MET A 739 -38.70 17.37 -14.35
C MET A 739 -38.35 17.59 -12.88
N ALA A 740 -37.73 18.71 -12.55
CA ALA A 740 -37.41 19.13 -11.19
C ALA A 740 -38.60 19.76 -10.44
N ASN A 741 -39.77 19.90 -11.08
CA ASN A 741 -40.99 20.49 -10.54
C ASN A 741 -40.79 21.91 -9.98
N LEU A 742 -40.00 22.72 -10.67
CA LEU A 742 -39.78 24.12 -10.35
C LEU A 742 -41.01 24.95 -10.69
N ALA A 743 -41.44 25.80 -9.79
CA ALA A 743 -42.62 26.65 -10.01
C ALA A 743 -42.32 27.83 -10.95
N SER A 744 -41.10 28.32 -10.97
CA SER A 744 -40.66 29.39 -11.85
C SER A 744 -39.14 29.30 -12.09
N VAL A 745 -38.70 29.82 -13.25
CA VAL A 745 -37.29 29.88 -13.67
C VAL A 745 -36.95 31.28 -14.14
N ARG A 746 -35.65 31.63 -14.01
CA ARG A 746 -35.10 32.91 -14.36
C ARG A 746 -34.18 32.73 -15.60
N ILE A 747 -34.43 33.49 -16.65
CA ILE A 747 -33.72 33.38 -17.93
C ILE A 747 -33.02 34.74 -18.18
N ILE A 748 -31.71 34.74 -18.21
CA ILE A 748 -30.89 35.95 -18.38
C ILE A 748 -30.42 36.04 -19.83
N HIS A 749 -30.94 37.00 -20.59
CA HIS A 749 -30.60 37.22 -21.99
C HIS A 749 -29.85 38.56 -22.22
N GLY A 750 -29.70 39.34 -21.16
CA GLY A 750 -28.98 40.64 -21.21
C GLY A 750 -29.78 41.80 -21.84
N LYS A 751 -29.25 43.03 -21.66
CA LYS A 751 -29.90 44.28 -22.13
C LYS A 751 -29.43 44.73 -23.54
N GLY A 752 -28.80 43.84 -24.36
CA GLY A 752 -28.22 44.16 -25.67
C GLY A 752 -29.27 44.62 -26.72
N THR A 753 -29.03 44.27 -27.99
CA THR A 753 -29.88 44.69 -29.14
C THR A 753 -31.34 44.21 -29.09
N GLY A 754 -31.70 43.37 -28.11
CA GLY A 754 -33.03 42.82 -27.91
C GLY A 754 -33.36 41.60 -28.77
N VAL A 755 -32.44 41.10 -29.59
CA VAL A 755 -32.64 39.92 -30.46
C VAL A 755 -32.86 38.69 -29.62
N LEU A 756 -31.96 38.41 -28.64
CA LEU A 756 -32.09 37.27 -27.72
C LEU A 756 -33.36 37.36 -26.86
N ARG A 757 -33.69 38.55 -26.36
CA ARG A 757 -34.94 38.76 -25.59
C ARG A 757 -36.16 38.37 -26.38
N LYS A 758 -36.21 38.82 -27.67
CA LYS A 758 -37.35 38.50 -28.55
C LYS A 758 -37.42 37.02 -28.85
N ALA A 759 -36.27 36.36 -29.17
CA ALA A 759 -36.22 34.96 -29.44
C ALA A 759 -36.68 34.10 -28.24
N VAL A 760 -36.18 34.42 -27.03
CA VAL A 760 -36.60 33.77 -25.77
C VAL A 760 -38.10 33.98 -25.50
N GLN A 761 -38.63 35.15 -25.66
CA GLN A 761 -40.07 35.44 -25.44
C GLN A 761 -40.97 34.74 -26.46
N ASP A 762 -40.55 34.68 -27.70
CA ASP A 762 -41.28 33.97 -28.75
C ASP A 762 -41.30 32.44 -28.49
N GLU A 763 -40.21 31.87 -28.01
CA GLU A 763 -40.15 30.46 -27.64
C GLU A 763 -40.97 30.16 -26.39
N LEU A 764 -40.84 30.96 -25.31
CA LEU A 764 -41.64 30.79 -24.08
C LEU A 764 -43.15 30.86 -24.35
N LYS A 765 -43.62 31.66 -25.37
CA LYS A 765 -45.00 31.73 -25.77
C LYS A 765 -45.48 30.48 -26.49
N ARG A 766 -44.58 29.74 -27.17
CA ARG A 766 -44.87 28.51 -27.91
C ARG A 766 -44.79 27.27 -27.05
N ASN A 767 -43.97 27.31 -26.03
CA ASN A 767 -43.68 26.16 -25.20
C ASN A 767 -44.83 25.84 -24.24
N ARG A 768 -45.37 24.62 -24.30
CA ARG A 768 -46.48 24.13 -23.48
C ARG A 768 -46.19 24.01 -22.00
N CYS A 769 -44.95 24.01 -21.62
CA CYS A 769 -44.48 23.90 -20.21
C CYS A 769 -44.55 25.23 -19.48
N VAL A 770 -44.78 26.37 -20.19
CA VAL A 770 -44.79 27.70 -19.61
C VAL A 770 -46.24 28.21 -19.47
N LYS A 771 -46.65 28.49 -18.24
CA LYS A 771 -47.96 29.02 -17.94
C LYS A 771 -48.07 30.53 -18.22
N ARG A 772 -47.09 31.28 -17.87
CA ARG A 772 -46.93 32.69 -18.17
C ARG A 772 -45.48 33.15 -17.99
N TYR A 773 -45.10 34.23 -18.64
CA TYR A 773 -43.80 34.85 -18.45
C TYR A 773 -43.93 36.38 -18.31
N ARG A 774 -42.96 36.99 -17.65
CA ARG A 774 -42.86 38.46 -17.48
C ARG A 774 -41.38 38.88 -17.49
N LEU A 775 -41.15 40.16 -17.79
CA LEU A 775 -39.80 40.75 -17.58
C LEU A 775 -39.51 40.89 -16.09
N GLY A 776 -38.24 40.88 -15.72
CA GLY A 776 -37.79 41.12 -14.36
C GLY A 776 -38.16 42.55 -13.90
N VAL A 777 -38.44 42.70 -12.62
CA VAL A 777 -38.65 44.02 -12.00
C VAL A 777 -37.35 44.51 -11.34
N TYR A 778 -37.38 45.74 -10.76
CA TYR A 778 -36.23 46.28 -10.04
C TYR A 778 -35.68 45.31 -8.98
N GLY A 779 -34.37 44.92 -9.07
CA GLY A 779 -33.73 43.89 -8.26
C GLY A 779 -33.71 42.50 -8.87
N GLU A 780 -34.51 42.19 -9.92
CA GLU A 780 -34.53 40.92 -10.64
C GLU A 780 -33.75 40.93 -11.96
N GLY A 781 -33.15 42.07 -12.35
CA GLY A 781 -32.35 42.23 -13.60
C GLY A 781 -33.08 42.98 -14.70
N GLU A 782 -34.29 43.50 -14.43
CA GLU A 782 -35.09 44.37 -15.29
C GLU A 782 -35.25 43.84 -16.73
N ASP A 783 -35.04 44.68 -17.75
CA ASP A 783 -35.15 44.34 -19.17
C ASP A 783 -34.16 43.28 -19.67
N GLY A 784 -33.14 42.89 -18.86
CA GLY A 784 -32.15 41.88 -19.25
C GLY A 784 -32.55 40.46 -18.82
N VAL A 785 -33.71 40.29 -18.15
CA VAL A 785 -34.12 39.00 -17.58
C VAL A 785 -35.61 38.75 -17.88
N THR A 786 -35.95 37.54 -18.21
CA THR A 786 -37.35 37.07 -18.29
C THR A 786 -37.57 35.98 -17.25
N ILE A 787 -38.63 36.08 -16.49
CA ILE A 787 -39.08 35.11 -15.52
C ILE A 787 -40.24 34.33 -16.12
N ALA A 788 -40.10 33.01 -16.20
CA ALA A 788 -41.14 32.12 -16.69
C ALA A 788 -41.73 31.28 -15.56
N GLU A 789 -43.02 31.28 -15.41
CA GLU A 789 -43.75 30.39 -14.50
C GLU A 789 -44.15 29.13 -15.27
N LEU A 790 -43.75 27.98 -14.74
CA LEU A 790 -43.97 26.68 -15.34
C LEU A 790 -45.36 26.11 -14.99
N ALA A 791 -45.89 25.25 -15.83
CA ALA A 791 -47.27 24.77 -15.75
C ALA A 791 -47.49 23.71 -14.66
#